data_d2c1ed8ea72202d64ba505bb21456f06
#
_entry.id   d2c1ed8ea72202d64ba505bb21456f06
#
_cell.length_a   1.000
_cell.length_b   1.000
_cell.length_c   1.000
_cell.angle_alpha   90.00
_cell.angle_beta   90.00
_cell.angle_gamma   90.00
#
_symmetry.space_group_name_H-M   'P 1'
#
loop_
_entity.id
_entity.type
_entity.pdbx_description
1 polymer ?
#
loop_
_entity_poly.entity_id
_entity_poly.type
_entity_poly.pdbx_seq_one_letter_code
_entity_poly.pdbx_strand_id
1 'polypeptide(L)'
;MFNEKDQLAVDTLRALSIDTIEKANSGHPGLPMGAAPMAYTLWTRHLNFNPQSKDYFNRDRFVLSAGHGSALLYSLLHVSGSLELEELKQFRQWGSKTPGHPEYRHTDGVEVTTGPLGQGFAMSVGLALAEDHLAGKFNKEGYNVVDHYTYVLASDGDLMEGISHEAASFAGHNKLSKLVVLYDSNDISLDGELNKAFSENTKARFEAYGWNYLLVKDGNDLEEIDKAITTAKSQEGPTIIEVKTTIGFGSPNKAGTNGVHGAPLGEVERKLTFENYGLDPEKRFNVSEEVYEIFQNTMLKRANEDESQWNSLLEKYAETYPELAEEFKLAISGKLPKNYKDELPRFELGHNGASRADSGTVIQAISKTVPSFFGGSADLAGSNKSNVNDATDYSSETPEGKNVWFGVREFAMGAAVNGMAAHGGLHPYGATFFVFSDYLKPALRLSSIMGLNATFIFTHDSIAVGEDGPTHEPIEQLAGLRAIPNMNVIRPADGNETRVAWEVALESESTPTSLVLTRQNLPVLDVPEDVVEEGVRKGAYTVYGSEETPEFLLLASGSEVSLAVEAAKDLEKQSKSVRVVSMPNWNAFEQQSEEYKESVIPSSVTKRVAIEMASPLGWHKYVGTAGKVIAIDGFGASAPGDLVVEKYGFTKENILNQVMSL
;
A
#
# COMPACT_ATOMS: atom_id res chain seq x y z
N MET A 1 4.90 30.12 -24.40
CA MET A 1 6.32 30.14 -24.87
C MET A 1 7.20 30.25 -23.63
N PHE A 2 8.17 29.36 -23.55
CA PHE A 2 9.21 29.41 -22.51
C PHE A 2 10.29 30.44 -22.89
N ASN A 3 11.06 30.90 -21.91
CA ASN A 3 12.06 31.95 -22.09
C ASN A 3 13.29 31.71 -21.17
N GLU A 4 14.23 32.63 -21.14
CA GLU A 4 15.47 32.53 -20.34
C GLU A 4 15.22 32.37 -18.83
N LYS A 5 14.10 32.91 -18.29
CA LYS A 5 13.74 32.76 -16.87
C LYS A 5 13.28 31.31 -16.57
N ASP A 6 12.58 30.67 -17.51
CA ASP A 6 12.19 29.28 -17.37
C ASP A 6 13.44 28.39 -17.33
N GLN A 7 14.44 28.67 -18.19
CA GLN A 7 15.73 27.96 -18.18
C GLN A 7 16.48 28.18 -16.86
N LEU A 8 16.50 29.42 -16.34
CA LEU A 8 17.08 29.71 -15.03
C LEU A 8 16.42 28.91 -13.91
N ALA A 9 15.10 28.76 -13.96
CA ALA A 9 14.38 27.97 -12.95
C ALA A 9 14.74 26.48 -13.04
N VAL A 10 14.82 25.90 -14.24
CA VAL A 10 15.29 24.52 -14.47
C VAL A 10 16.70 24.31 -13.91
N ASP A 11 17.64 25.22 -14.22
CA ASP A 11 19.01 25.11 -13.75
C ASP A 11 19.14 25.35 -12.25
N THR A 12 18.25 26.16 -11.67
CA THR A 12 18.13 26.32 -10.21
C THR A 12 17.67 25.01 -9.54
N LEU A 13 16.69 24.29 -10.09
CA LEU A 13 16.26 22.97 -9.59
C LEU A 13 17.39 21.95 -9.63
N ARG A 14 18.16 21.92 -10.73
CA ARG A 14 19.36 21.11 -10.86
C ARG A 14 20.39 21.46 -9.78
N ALA A 15 20.68 22.75 -9.61
CA ALA A 15 21.66 23.25 -8.65
C ALA A 15 21.26 22.95 -7.20
N LEU A 16 19.99 23.15 -6.83
CA LEU A 16 19.48 22.80 -5.52
C LEU A 16 19.61 21.31 -5.22
N SER A 17 19.28 20.46 -6.21
CA SER A 17 19.40 19.00 -6.08
C SER A 17 20.86 18.60 -5.86
N ILE A 18 21.80 19.18 -6.62
CA ILE A 18 23.24 18.94 -6.47
C ILE A 18 23.70 19.41 -5.07
N ASP A 19 23.39 20.63 -4.68
CA ASP A 19 23.83 21.19 -3.37
C ASP A 19 23.29 20.38 -2.18
N THR A 20 22.05 19.90 -2.30
CA THR A 20 21.40 19.05 -1.31
C THR A 20 22.18 17.74 -1.12
N ILE A 21 22.56 17.11 -2.24
CA ILE A 21 23.30 15.84 -2.25
C ILE A 21 24.75 16.03 -1.82
N GLU A 22 25.42 17.09 -2.30
CA GLU A 22 26.80 17.41 -1.90
C GLU A 22 26.90 17.69 -0.41
N LYS A 23 25.96 18.45 0.15
CA LYS A 23 25.95 18.74 1.60
C LYS A 23 25.77 17.49 2.43
N ALA A 24 24.89 16.57 2.02
CA ALA A 24 24.67 15.30 2.69
C ALA A 24 25.83 14.30 2.45
N ASN A 25 26.66 14.56 1.44
CA ASN A 25 27.67 13.63 0.92
C ASN A 25 27.07 12.26 0.58
N SER A 26 25.81 12.23 0.17
CA SER A 26 25.03 11.02 -0.12
C SER A 26 23.80 11.37 -0.95
N GLY A 27 23.51 10.64 -2.01
CA GLY A 27 22.33 10.82 -2.83
C GLY A 27 22.59 10.51 -4.31
N HIS A 28 21.58 10.79 -5.14
CA HIS A 28 21.55 10.43 -6.55
C HIS A 28 21.36 11.69 -7.41
N PRO A 29 22.41 12.36 -7.87
CA PRO A 29 22.28 13.62 -8.61
C PRO A 29 21.89 13.41 -10.09
N GLY A 30 22.16 12.26 -10.66
CA GLY A 30 22.07 12.02 -12.09
C GLY A 30 20.66 12.21 -12.67
N LEU A 31 19.65 11.58 -12.07
CA LEU A 31 18.25 11.73 -12.47
C LEU A 31 17.76 13.17 -12.25
N PRO A 32 17.94 13.82 -11.08
CA PRO A 32 17.57 15.21 -10.89
C PRO A 32 18.12 16.16 -11.96
N MET A 33 19.36 15.97 -12.39
CA MET A 33 19.99 16.79 -13.41
C MET A 33 19.40 16.58 -14.80
N GLY A 34 19.05 15.33 -15.15
CA GLY A 34 18.44 14.99 -16.44
C GLY A 34 16.95 15.33 -16.51
N ALA A 35 16.21 14.99 -15.46
CA ALA A 35 14.75 15.07 -15.44
C ALA A 35 14.18 16.43 -15.01
N ALA A 36 15.00 17.38 -14.54
CA ALA A 36 14.53 18.69 -14.09
C ALA A 36 13.64 19.42 -15.11
N PRO A 37 13.92 19.43 -16.44
CA PRO A 37 13.06 20.13 -17.39
C PRO A 37 11.64 19.55 -17.47
N MET A 38 11.49 18.20 -17.48
CA MET A 38 10.17 17.58 -17.54
C MET A 38 9.37 17.80 -16.25
N ALA A 39 10.02 17.73 -15.10
CA ALA A 39 9.40 18.04 -13.82
C ALA A 39 8.99 19.51 -13.72
N TYR A 40 9.86 20.43 -14.10
CA TYR A 40 9.58 21.87 -14.17
C TYR A 40 8.35 22.17 -15.05
N THR A 41 8.33 21.63 -16.27
CA THR A 41 7.25 21.85 -17.23
C THR A 41 5.93 21.30 -16.69
N LEU A 42 5.94 20.10 -16.14
CA LEU A 42 4.76 19.52 -15.51
C LEU A 42 4.22 20.43 -14.38
N TRP A 43 5.07 20.83 -13.45
CA TRP A 43 4.66 21.57 -12.27
C TRP A 43 4.17 22.99 -12.62
N THR A 44 4.86 23.69 -13.49
CA THR A 44 4.52 25.08 -13.81
C THR A 44 3.38 25.22 -14.83
N ARG A 45 3.13 24.21 -15.69
CA ARG A 45 2.12 24.30 -16.77
C ARG A 45 0.89 23.42 -16.58
N HIS A 46 1.01 22.28 -15.91
CA HIS A 46 -0.06 21.26 -15.91
C HIS A 46 -0.56 20.88 -14.52
N LEU A 47 0.32 20.72 -13.55
CA LEU A 47 -0.01 20.19 -12.22
C LEU A 47 -0.90 21.14 -11.42
N ASN A 48 -2.06 20.68 -10.98
CA ASN A 48 -2.96 21.36 -10.05
C ASN A 48 -2.71 20.86 -8.65
N PHE A 49 -1.73 21.45 -7.99
CA PHE A 49 -1.31 21.11 -6.65
C PHE A 49 -1.14 22.39 -5.82
N ASN A 50 -1.89 22.49 -4.71
CA ASN A 50 -1.76 23.59 -3.76
C ASN A 50 -1.02 23.12 -2.51
N PRO A 51 0.28 23.45 -2.35
CA PRO A 51 1.04 23.02 -1.19
C PRO A 51 0.55 23.61 0.14
N GLN A 52 -0.26 24.67 0.09
CA GLN A 52 -0.83 25.34 1.26
C GLN A 52 -2.19 24.76 1.68
N SER A 53 -2.80 23.91 0.82
CA SER A 53 -4.10 23.28 1.04
C SER A 53 -3.98 21.75 0.91
N LYS A 54 -3.55 21.12 1.99
CA LYS A 54 -3.36 19.65 2.05
C LYS A 54 -4.65 18.88 1.86
N ASP A 55 -5.78 19.47 2.23
CA ASP A 55 -7.11 18.86 2.24
C ASP A 55 -7.86 19.06 0.91
N TYR A 56 -7.27 19.76 -0.06
CA TYR A 56 -7.87 19.90 -1.39
C TYR A 56 -7.94 18.53 -2.08
N PHE A 57 -9.12 17.92 -2.04
CA PHE A 57 -9.31 16.54 -2.50
C PHE A 57 -9.08 16.40 -4.02
N ASN A 58 -9.57 17.34 -4.82
CA ASN A 58 -9.51 17.26 -6.30
C ASN A 58 -8.18 17.77 -6.88
N ARG A 59 -7.09 17.82 -6.08
CA ARG A 59 -5.74 18.12 -6.58
C ARG A 59 -5.22 17.00 -7.44
N ASP A 60 -4.37 17.31 -8.40
CA ASP A 60 -3.57 16.31 -9.11
C ASP A 60 -2.63 15.58 -8.15
N ARG A 61 -2.25 14.35 -8.50
CA ARG A 61 -1.28 13.54 -7.76
C ARG A 61 0.02 13.45 -8.55
N PHE A 62 1.14 13.78 -7.91
CA PHE A 62 2.47 13.60 -8.48
C PHE A 62 3.21 12.49 -7.75
N VAL A 63 3.68 11.48 -8.47
CA VAL A 63 4.45 10.36 -7.92
C VAL A 63 5.83 10.32 -8.57
N LEU A 64 6.86 10.51 -7.74
CA LEU A 64 8.23 10.21 -8.13
C LEU A 64 8.47 8.70 -7.90
N SER A 65 8.18 7.86 -8.91
CA SER A 65 8.38 6.42 -8.84
C SER A 65 9.87 6.07 -8.74
N ALA A 66 10.71 6.77 -9.50
CA ALA A 66 12.16 6.75 -9.36
C ALA A 66 12.59 7.49 -8.06
N GLY A 67 12.22 6.94 -6.91
CA GLY A 67 12.35 7.61 -5.61
C GLY A 67 13.77 8.04 -5.20
N HIS A 68 14.78 7.47 -5.85
CA HIS A 68 16.17 7.89 -5.67
C HIS A 68 16.41 9.34 -6.16
N GLY A 69 15.57 9.87 -7.07
CA GLY A 69 15.57 11.28 -7.49
C GLY A 69 14.96 12.26 -6.48
N SER A 70 14.80 11.88 -5.24
CA SER A 70 14.12 12.64 -4.17
C SER A 70 14.59 14.10 -4.02
N ALA A 71 15.87 14.40 -4.26
CA ALA A 71 16.39 15.75 -4.21
C ALA A 71 15.71 16.69 -5.20
N LEU A 72 15.28 16.20 -6.38
CA LEU A 72 14.49 16.99 -7.33
C LEU A 72 13.11 17.29 -6.78
N LEU A 73 12.42 16.28 -6.22
CA LEU A 73 11.09 16.47 -5.63
C LEU A 73 11.14 17.49 -4.48
N TYR A 74 12.13 17.38 -3.60
CA TYR A 74 12.26 18.32 -2.49
C TYR A 74 12.62 19.73 -2.97
N SER A 75 13.41 19.86 -4.03
CA SER A 75 13.69 21.16 -4.66
C SER A 75 12.43 21.79 -5.25
N LEU A 76 11.57 21.00 -5.91
CA LEU A 76 10.27 21.46 -6.40
C LEU A 76 9.33 21.86 -5.26
N LEU A 77 9.24 21.08 -4.19
CA LEU A 77 8.44 21.40 -3.00
C LEU A 77 8.93 22.67 -2.32
N HIS A 78 10.25 22.89 -2.30
CA HIS A 78 10.82 24.13 -1.76
C HIS A 78 10.41 25.36 -2.58
N VAL A 79 10.68 25.37 -3.89
CA VAL A 79 10.38 26.54 -4.73
C VAL A 79 8.87 26.80 -4.88
N SER A 80 8.04 25.79 -4.63
CA SER A 80 6.58 25.91 -4.57
C SER A 80 6.03 26.35 -3.19
N GLY A 81 6.89 26.48 -2.17
CA GLY A 81 6.52 26.99 -0.85
C GLY A 81 6.00 25.94 0.14
N SER A 82 6.14 24.63 -0.15
CA SER A 82 5.78 23.56 0.78
C SER A 82 6.88 23.21 1.77
N LEU A 83 8.12 23.48 1.41
CA LEU A 83 9.30 23.02 2.13
C LEU A 83 10.29 24.15 2.35
N GLU A 84 10.77 24.33 3.58
CA GLU A 84 11.76 25.34 3.91
C GLU A 84 13.13 24.98 3.33
N LEU A 85 13.93 25.99 2.92
CA LEU A 85 15.28 25.78 2.39
C LEU A 85 16.19 25.05 3.38
N GLU A 86 16.00 25.26 4.67
CA GLU A 86 16.79 24.61 5.71
C GLU A 86 16.57 23.09 5.72
N GLU A 87 15.38 22.62 5.35
CA GLU A 87 15.10 21.17 5.22
C GLU A 87 15.89 20.52 4.07
N LEU A 88 16.09 21.22 2.95
CA LEU A 88 16.99 20.73 1.90
C LEU A 88 18.42 20.56 2.42
N LYS A 89 18.88 21.45 3.27
CA LYS A 89 20.20 21.39 3.88
C LYS A 89 20.35 20.27 4.91
N GLN A 90 19.22 19.70 5.38
CA GLN A 90 19.16 18.56 6.29
C GLN A 90 18.83 17.24 5.59
N PHE A 91 19.00 17.17 4.27
CA PHE A 91 18.74 15.96 3.48
C PHE A 91 19.44 14.74 4.07
N ARG A 92 18.68 13.65 4.25
CA ARG A 92 19.17 12.38 4.82
C ARG A 92 19.68 12.48 6.26
N GLN A 93 19.32 13.53 7.01
CA GLN A 93 19.67 13.65 8.41
C GLN A 93 18.55 13.14 9.30
N TRP A 94 18.89 12.69 10.51
CA TRP A 94 17.93 12.17 11.46
C TRP A 94 16.85 13.20 11.80
N GLY A 95 15.58 12.81 11.58
CA GLY A 95 14.42 13.64 11.89
C GLY A 95 14.12 14.78 10.90
N SER A 96 14.87 14.89 9.79
CA SER A 96 14.59 15.88 8.75
C SER A 96 13.33 15.55 7.95
N LYS A 97 12.75 16.58 7.33
CA LYS A 97 11.62 16.44 6.39
C LYS A 97 12.03 15.98 4.98
N THR A 98 13.30 15.69 4.77
CA THR A 98 13.89 15.30 3.48
C THR A 98 14.62 13.96 3.59
N PRO A 99 13.89 12.85 3.80
CA PRO A 99 14.49 11.51 3.85
C PRO A 99 15.11 11.13 2.51
N GLY A 100 15.92 10.08 2.49
CA GLY A 100 16.67 9.66 1.30
C GLY A 100 15.81 9.28 0.08
N HIS A 101 14.59 8.85 0.33
CA HIS A 101 13.55 8.58 -0.66
C HIS A 101 12.25 9.19 -0.16
N PRO A 102 11.28 9.52 -1.05
CA PRO A 102 10.02 10.11 -0.62
C PRO A 102 9.24 9.25 0.36
N GLU A 103 8.76 9.84 1.46
CA GLU A 103 7.97 9.15 2.48
C GLU A 103 6.62 9.84 2.66
N TYR A 104 5.55 9.07 2.49
CA TYR A 104 4.16 9.51 2.62
C TYR A 104 3.87 10.02 4.03
N ARG A 105 3.18 11.15 4.15
CA ARG A 105 2.87 11.84 5.41
C ARG A 105 4.06 12.32 6.23
N HIS A 106 5.30 12.00 5.84
CA HIS A 106 6.50 12.53 6.47
C HIS A 106 6.89 13.89 5.88
N THR A 107 6.85 13.98 4.55
CA THR A 107 7.06 15.24 3.82
C THR A 107 5.73 15.68 3.21
N ASP A 108 5.31 16.93 3.50
CA ASP A 108 4.10 17.48 2.91
C ASP A 108 4.24 17.58 1.39
N GLY A 109 3.23 17.10 0.66
CA GLY A 109 3.23 17.05 -0.81
C GLY A 109 3.78 15.74 -1.40
N VAL A 110 4.16 14.78 -0.58
CA VAL A 110 4.51 13.41 -1.02
C VAL A 110 3.27 12.52 -0.97
N GLU A 111 2.83 12.05 -2.13
CA GLU A 111 1.58 11.28 -2.27
C GLU A 111 1.72 9.79 -1.93
N VAL A 112 2.89 9.19 -2.13
CA VAL A 112 3.20 7.79 -1.78
C VAL A 112 4.67 7.63 -1.41
N THR A 113 4.99 6.65 -0.58
CA THR A 113 6.38 6.27 -0.28
C THR A 113 6.96 5.49 -1.46
N THR A 114 8.11 5.93 -1.96
CA THR A 114 8.84 5.27 -3.05
C THR A 114 10.29 4.97 -2.65
N GLY A 115 11.06 4.38 -3.56
CA GLY A 115 12.42 3.90 -3.31
C GLY A 115 12.60 2.47 -3.81
N PRO A 116 11.76 1.49 -3.41
CA PRO A 116 11.68 0.23 -4.13
C PRO A 116 11.06 0.46 -5.52
N LEU A 117 11.88 0.27 -6.56
CA LEU A 117 11.51 0.58 -7.95
C LEU A 117 10.25 -0.19 -8.40
N GLY A 118 9.50 0.41 -9.32
CA GLY A 118 8.25 -0.14 -9.87
C GLY A 118 7.02 0.02 -8.97
N GLN A 119 7.18 0.11 -7.64
CA GLN A 119 6.02 0.23 -6.75
C GLN A 119 5.35 1.60 -6.83
N GLY A 120 6.10 2.69 -7.04
CA GLY A 120 5.53 4.01 -7.29
C GLY A 120 4.66 4.04 -8.54
N PHE A 121 5.15 3.45 -9.63
CA PHE A 121 4.39 3.26 -10.86
C PHE A 121 3.09 2.48 -10.62
N ALA A 122 3.17 1.36 -9.91
CA ALA A 122 1.99 0.54 -9.64
C ALA A 122 1.00 1.18 -8.65
N MET A 123 1.48 1.91 -7.61
CA MET A 123 0.61 2.70 -6.72
C MET A 123 -0.10 3.82 -7.48
N SER A 124 0.55 4.40 -8.50
CA SER A 124 -0.08 5.43 -9.34
C SER A 124 -1.25 4.90 -10.15
N VAL A 125 -1.20 3.62 -10.55
CA VAL A 125 -2.35 2.93 -11.15
C VAL A 125 -3.52 2.85 -10.15
N GLY A 126 -3.23 2.59 -8.87
CA GLY A 126 -4.23 2.62 -7.80
C GLY A 126 -4.81 4.02 -7.54
N LEU A 127 -3.99 5.08 -7.61
CA LEU A 127 -4.45 6.47 -7.52
C LEU A 127 -5.40 6.81 -8.67
N ALA A 128 -5.05 6.46 -9.91
CA ALA A 128 -5.89 6.70 -11.09
C ALA A 128 -7.16 5.85 -11.08
N LEU A 129 -7.09 4.60 -10.58
CA LEU A 129 -8.25 3.73 -10.38
C LEU A 129 -9.25 4.33 -9.39
N ALA A 130 -8.75 4.90 -8.29
CA ALA A 130 -9.59 5.56 -7.30
C ALA A 130 -10.28 6.80 -7.87
N GLU A 131 -9.56 7.61 -8.63
CA GLU A 131 -10.14 8.77 -9.33
C GLU A 131 -11.25 8.34 -10.28
N ASP A 132 -10.99 7.36 -11.15
CA ASP A 132 -11.94 6.88 -12.16
C ASP A 132 -13.21 6.31 -11.53
N HIS A 133 -13.08 5.49 -10.47
CA HIS A 133 -14.23 4.95 -9.74
C HIS A 133 -15.05 6.05 -9.06
N LEU A 134 -14.39 6.98 -8.36
CA LEU A 134 -15.09 8.07 -7.67
C LEU A 134 -15.74 9.04 -8.66
N ALA A 135 -15.08 9.31 -9.80
CA ALA A 135 -15.66 10.10 -10.89
C ALA A 135 -16.91 9.44 -11.48
N GLY A 136 -16.84 8.14 -11.77
CA GLY A 136 -17.98 7.36 -12.26
C GLY A 136 -19.18 7.40 -11.32
N LYS A 137 -18.91 7.36 -10.02
CA LYS A 137 -19.95 7.38 -8.99
C LYS A 137 -20.55 8.77 -8.75
N PHE A 138 -19.70 9.78 -8.56
CA PHE A 138 -20.12 11.09 -8.04
C PHE A 138 -20.31 12.17 -9.12
N ASN A 139 -19.65 12.08 -10.26
CA ASN A 139 -19.81 13.08 -11.30
C ASN A 139 -21.20 13.00 -11.94
N LYS A 140 -21.78 14.15 -12.24
CA LYS A 140 -23.06 14.32 -12.92
C LYS A 140 -22.89 15.36 -14.01
N GLU A 141 -23.81 15.38 -14.98
CA GLU A 141 -23.78 16.35 -16.07
C GLU A 141 -23.66 17.78 -15.53
N GLY A 142 -22.59 18.49 -15.91
CA GLY A 142 -22.26 19.83 -15.41
C GLY A 142 -21.61 19.89 -14.03
N TYR A 143 -21.34 18.75 -13.38
CA TYR A 143 -20.75 18.67 -12.04
C TYR A 143 -19.65 17.61 -11.99
N ASN A 144 -18.45 17.96 -12.43
CA ASN A 144 -17.27 17.09 -12.31
C ASN A 144 -16.60 17.36 -10.95
N VAL A 145 -17.10 16.72 -9.90
CA VAL A 145 -16.59 16.90 -8.53
C VAL A 145 -15.32 16.07 -8.26
N VAL A 146 -15.03 15.10 -9.12
CA VAL A 146 -13.78 14.32 -9.15
C VAL A 146 -13.22 14.41 -10.56
N ASP A 147 -12.13 15.17 -10.76
CA ASP A 147 -11.54 15.43 -12.07
C ASP A 147 -10.08 15.86 -11.92
N HIS A 148 -9.20 14.92 -11.66
CA HIS A 148 -7.77 15.18 -11.46
C HIS A 148 -6.91 14.08 -12.08
N TYR A 149 -5.68 14.44 -12.41
CA TYR A 149 -4.70 13.55 -13.02
C TYR A 149 -3.76 12.93 -11.98
N THR A 150 -3.25 11.76 -12.32
CA THR A 150 -2.08 11.16 -11.67
C THR A 150 -0.90 11.22 -12.63
N TYR A 151 0.12 11.97 -12.25
CA TYR A 151 1.38 12.11 -12.98
C TYR A 151 2.48 11.33 -12.30
N VAL A 152 3.26 10.61 -13.10
CA VAL A 152 4.33 9.74 -12.61
C VAL A 152 5.64 10.11 -13.30
N LEU A 153 6.72 10.25 -12.53
CA LEU A 153 8.07 10.28 -13.07
C LEU A 153 8.71 8.91 -12.81
N ALA A 154 8.90 8.14 -13.86
CA ALA A 154 9.47 6.80 -13.82
C ALA A 154 10.83 6.76 -14.53
N SER A 155 11.64 5.75 -14.22
CA SER A 155 12.96 5.52 -14.81
C SER A 155 13.05 4.15 -15.49
N ASP A 156 14.17 3.91 -16.17
CA ASP A 156 14.48 2.61 -16.78
C ASP A 156 14.33 1.46 -15.79
N GLY A 157 14.83 1.63 -14.56
CA GLY A 157 14.73 0.63 -13.50
C GLY A 157 13.30 0.35 -13.06
N ASP A 158 12.42 1.35 -12.99
CA ASP A 158 11.00 1.13 -12.75
C ASP A 158 10.38 0.23 -13.82
N LEU A 159 10.73 0.45 -15.09
CA LEU A 159 10.14 -0.29 -16.20
C LEU A 159 10.70 -1.71 -16.36
N MET A 160 11.85 -2.03 -15.75
CA MET A 160 12.37 -3.40 -15.68
C MET A 160 11.65 -4.26 -14.64
N GLU A 161 11.13 -3.66 -13.58
CA GLU A 161 10.47 -4.41 -12.50
C GLU A 161 9.22 -5.13 -12.99
N GLY A 162 9.04 -6.40 -12.58
CA GLY A 162 7.89 -7.22 -12.96
C GLY A 162 6.55 -6.58 -12.61
N ILE A 163 6.47 -5.89 -11.46
CA ILE A 163 5.26 -5.19 -11.03
C ILE A 163 4.80 -4.12 -12.03
N SER A 164 5.73 -3.46 -12.74
CA SER A 164 5.38 -2.45 -13.74
C SER A 164 4.68 -3.07 -14.95
N HIS A 165 5.04 -4.30 -15.33
CA HIS A 165 4.35 -5.05 -16.39
C HIS A 165 2.92 -5.40 -15.97
N GLU A 166 2.73 -5.90 -14.74
CA GLU A 166 1.41 -6.21 -14.19
C GLU A 166 0.52 -4.97 -14.14
N ALA A 167 1.03 -3.88 -13.57
CA ALA A 167 0.32 -2.63 -13.38
C ALA A 167 -0.01 -1.93 -14.72
N ALA A 168 0.94 -1.88 -15.67
CA ALA A 168 0.71 -1.30 -16.98
C ALA A 168 -0.36 -2.06 -17.77
N SER A 169 -0.31 -3.40 -17.75
CA SER A 169 -1.32 -4.24 -18.39
C SER A 169 -2.72 -4.02 -17.79
N PHE A 170 -2.81 -3.90 -16.47
CA PHE A 170 -4.07 -3.60 -15.79
C PHE A 170 -4.61 -2.21 -16.13
N ALA A 171 -3.76 -1.18 -16.10
CA ALA A 171 -4.14 0.20 -16.40
C ALA A 171 -4.64 0.37 -17.84
N GLY A 172 -3.95 -0.25 -18.81
CA GLY A 172 -4.36 -0.22 -20.22
C GLY A 172 -5.68 -0.95 -20.46
N HIS A 173 -5.90 -2.11 -19.81
CA HIS A 173 -7.15 -2.87 -19.88
C HIS A 173 -8.35 -2.03 -19.41
N ASN A 174 -8.17 -1.27 -18.32
CA ASN A 174 -9.21 -0.42 -17.74
C ASN A 174 -9.24 1.00 -18.33
N LYS A 175 -8.40 1.31 -19.30
CA LYS A 175 -8.33 2.61 -20.00
C LYS A 175 -8.22 3.81 -19.04
N LEU A 176 -7.39 3.74 -18.02
CA LEU A 176 -7.23 4.80 -17.02
C LEU A 176 -6.67 6.09 -17.65
N SER A 177 -7.53 6.90 -18.24
CA SER A 177 -7.17 8.03 -19.10
C SER A 177 -6.49 9.19 -18.37
N LYS A 178 -6.66 9.28 -17.03
CA LYS A 178 -6.03 10.32 -16.20
C LYS A 178 -4.69 9.92 -15.63
N LEU A 179 -4.10 8.81 -16.08
CA LEU A 179 -2.77 8.36 -15.74
C LEU A 179 -1.77 8.77 -16.84
N VAL A 180 -0.83 9.66 -16.50
CA VAL A 180 0.22 10.14 -17.39
C VAL A 180 1.58 9.86 -16.80
N VAL A 181 2.40 9.07 -17.49
CA VAL A 181 3.75 8.70 -17.07
C VAL A 181 4.78 9.46 -17.90
N LEU A 182 5.64 10.21 -17.23
CA LEU A 182 6.87 10.79 -17.79
C LEU A 182 7.99 9.79 -17.53
N TYR A 183 8.52 9.20 -18.58
CA TYR A 183 9.58 8.21 -18.50
C TYR A 183 10.94 8.86 -18.81
N ASP A 184 11.82 8.95 -17.81
CA ASP A 184 13.21 9.39 -17.92
C ASP A 184 14.03 8.29 -18.58
N SER A 185 14.17 8.37 -19.90
CA SER A 185 14.88 7.42 -20.76
C SER A 185 16.30 7.92 -21.01
N ASN A 186 17.24 7.54 -20.13
CA ASN A 186 18.61 8.06 -20.13
C ASN A 186 19.69 7.02 -20.47
N ASP A 187 19.31 5.78 -20.76
CA ASP A 187 20.16 4.67 -21.19
C ASP A 187 21.24 4.25 -20.16
N ILE A 188 21.14 4.65 -18.89
CA ILE A 188 22.11 4.33 -17.82
C ILE A 188 21.41 3.78 -16.58
N SER A 189 21.93 2.66 -16.08
CA SER A 189 21.57 2.10 -14.77
C SER A 189 22.73 2.29 -13.76
N LEU A 190 22.52 1.83 -12.52
CA LEU A 190 23.54 1.93 -11.47
C LEU A 190 24.84 1.19 -11.84
N ASP A 191 24.72 0.03 -12.48
CA ASP A 191 25.88 -0.80 -12.87
C ASP A 191 26.55 -0.37 -14.17
N GLY A 192 25.91 0.51 -14.98
CA GLY A 192 26.46 0.98 -16.25
C GLY A 192 25.44 1.19 -17.35
N GLU A 193 25.86 0.94 -18.58
CA GLU A 193 25.00 1.10 -19.76
C GLU A 193 23.81 0.16 -19.71
N LEU A 194 22.63 0.70 -19.96
CA LEU A 194 21.34 0.01 -19.88
C LEU A 194 21.25 -1.21 -20.79
N ASN A 195 21.85 -1.11 -22.00
CA ASN A 195 21.82 -2.16 -23.03
C ASN A 195 22.45 -3.50 -22.59
N LYS A 196 23.18 -3.52 -21.47
CA LYS A 196 23.72 -4.76 -20.88
C LYS A 196 22.65 -5.63 -20.25
N ALA A 197 21.54 -5.04 -19.83
CA ALA A 197 20.46 -5.74 -19.13
C ALA A 197 19.06 -5.47 -19.71
N PHE A 198 18.88 -4.42 -20.50
CA PHE A 198 17.58 -3.97 -20.99
C PHE A 198 17.69 -3.48 -22.43
N SER A 199 16.93 -4.09 -23.34
CA SER A 199 16.91 -3.79 -24.77
C SER A 199 15.52 -3.83 -25.37
N GLU A 200 14.50 -3.63 -24.54
CA GLU A 200 13.10 -3.70 -24.93
C GLU A 200 12.71 -2.48 -25.79
N ASN A 201 11.71 -2.70 -26.66
CA ASN A 201 11.02 -1.62 -27.34
C ASN A 201 9.87 -1.13 -26.46
N THR A 202 10.11 -0.10 -25.64
CA THR A 202 9.14 0.46 -24.71
C THR A 202 7.85 0.88 -25.42
N LYS A 203 7.97 1.50 -26.61
CA LYS A 203 6.80 1.86 -27.43
C LYS A 203 5.92 0.64 -27.73
N ALA A 204 6.51 -0.38 -28.35
CA ALA A 204 5.75 -1.58 -28.74
C ALA A 204 5.14 -2.30 -27.53
N ARG A 205 5.85 -2.33 -26.40
CA ARG A 205 5.37 -2.94 -25.16
C ARG A 205 4.14 -2.20 -24.61
N PHE A 206 4.20 -0.89 -24.46
CA PHE A 206 3.10 -0.11 -23.91
C PHE A 206 1.90 -0.02 -24.86
N GLU A 207 2.13 0.08 -26.18
CA GLU A 207 1.07 -0.02 -27.19
C GLU A 207 0.34 -1.40 -27.11
N ALA A 208 1.09 -2.50 -26.87
CA ALA A 208 0.50 -3.83 -26.68
C ALA A 208 -0.34 -3.94 -25.39
N TYR A 209 -0.05 -3.15 -24.36
CA TYR A 209 -0.89 -3.04 -23.16
C TYR A 209 -2.13 -2.14 -23.38
N GLY A 210 -2.26 -1.46 -24.51
CA GLY A 210 -3.36 -0.53 -24.77
C GLY A 210 -3.10 0.90 -24.29
N TRP A 211 -1.84 1.27 -24.09
CA TRP A 211 -1.43 2.63 -23.73
C TRP A 211 -1.18 3.48 -24.98
N ASN A 212 -1.35 4.77 -24.82
CA ASN A 212 -0.81 5.76 -25.76
C ASN A 212 0.69 5.95 -25.50
N TYR A 213 1.46 6.12 -26.57
CA TYR A 213 2.89 6.39 -26.49
C TYR A 213 3.24 7.69 -27.22
N LEU A 214 3.97 8.56 -26.52
CA LEU A 214 4.52 9.79 -27.06
C LEU A 214 6.04 9.80 -26.85
N LEU A 215 6.77 10.45 -27.76
CA LEU A 215 8.23 10.57 -27.68
C LEU A 215 8.63 12.05 -27.69
N VAL A 216 9.38 12.46 -26.69
CA VAL A 216 10.13 13.71 -26.64
C VAL A 216 11.60 13.38 -26.90
N LYS A 217 12.16 13.92 -27.99
CA LYS A 217 13.49 13.56 -28.44
C LYS A 217 14.61 14.28 -27.71
N ASP A 218 14.35 15.48 -27.23
CA ASP A 218 15.26 16.27 -26.41
C ASP A 218 14.60 16.64 -25.09
N GLY A 219 15.03 16.00 -24.02
CA GLY A 219 14.53 16.25 -22.67
C GLY A 219 14.81 17.66 -22.12
N ASN A 220 15.52 18.51 -22.85
CA ASN A 220 15.68 19.94 -22.52
C ASN A 220 14.75 20.85 -23.32
N ASP A 221 14.01 20.34 -24.31
CA ASP A 221 13.03 21.12 -25.06
C ASP A 221 11.71 21.21 -24.27
N LEU A 222 11.55 22.30 -23.49
CA LEU A 222 10.38 22.55 -22.66
C LEU A 222 9.07 22.64 -23.48
N GLU A 223 9.13 23.15 -24.72
CA GLU A 223 7.96 23.26 -25.60
C GLU A 223 7.51 21.88 -26.12
N GLU A 224 8.46 20.99 -26.46
CA GLU A 224 8.14 19.62 -26.87
C GLU A 224 7.52 18.82 -25.71
N ILE A 225 8.05 19.00 -24.49
CA ILE A 225 7.52 18.38 -23.26
C ILE A 225 6.09 18.89 -22.95
N ASP A 226 5.87 20.20 -22.97
CA ASP A 226 4.57 20.83 -22.73
C ASP A 226 3.50 20.33 -23.72
N LYS A 227 3.88 20.26 -25.01
CA LYS A 227 3.02 19.73 -26.05
C LYS A 227 2.71 18.25 -25.84
N ALA A 228 3.67 17.46 -25.43
CA ALA A 228 3.47 16.03 -25.18
C ALA A 228 2.50 15.81 -24.00
N ILE A 229 2.66 16.53 -22.89
CA ILE A 229 1.74 16.46 -21.74
C ILE A 229 0.33 16.94 -22.13
N THR A 230 0.22 18.05 -22.88
CA THR A 230 -1.06 18.54 -23.41
C THR A 230 -1.74 17.50 -24.28
N THR A 231 -0.98 16.83 -25.15
CA THR A 231 -1.50 15.76 -26.00
C THR A 231 -1.97 14.57 -25.16
N ALA A 232 -1.19 14.14 -24.16
CA ALA A 232 -1.53 13.05 -23.25
C ALA A 232 -2.89 13.27 -22.55
N LYS A 233 -3.16 14.50 -22.10
CA LYS A 233 -4.44 14.87 -21.45
C LYS A 233 -5.66 14.78 -22.37
N SER A 234 -5.48 14.69 -23.67
CA SER A 234 -6.57 14.59 -24.66
C SER A 234 -6.78 13.16 -25.20
N GLN A 235 -5.96 12.19 -24.75
CA GLN A 235 -6.03 10.81 -25.20
C GLN A 235 -7.05 9.99 -24.41
N GLU A 236 -7.62 8.99 -25.07
CA GLU A 236 -8.36 7.93 -24.38
C GLU A 236 -7.39 6.87 -23.87
N GLY A 237 -7.46 6.53 -22.57
CA GLY A 237 -6.57 5.57 -21.93
C GLY A 237 -5.25 6.18 -21.42
N PRO A 238 -4.48 5.40 -20.66
CA PRO A 238 -3.25 5.89 -20.04
C PRO A 238 -2.19 6.22 -21.08
N THR A 239 -1.32 7.18 -20.76
CA THR A 239 -0.28 7.65 -21.68
C THR A 239 1.10 7.57 -21.04
N ILE A 240 2.07 7.00 -21.75
CA ILE A 240 3.48 7.09 -21.43
C ILE A 240 4.17 8.05 -22.40
N ILE A 241 4.90 9.01 -21.85
CA ILE A 241 5.73 9.97 -22.58
C ILE A 241 7.19 9.58 -22.34
N GLU A 242 7.82 8.95 -23.32
CA GLU A 242 9.26 8.68 -23.26
C GLU A 242 10.03 9.97 -23.56
N VAL A 243 10.75 10.45 -22.56
CA VAL A 243 11.58 11.66 -22.66
C VAL A 243 13.04 11.25 -22.70
N LYS A 244 13.72 11.49 -23.83
CA LYS A 244 15.16 11.21 -23.97
C LYS A 244 15.95 12.24 -23.20
N THR A 245 16.65 11.80 -22.18
CA THR A 245 17.45 12.64 -21.30
C THR A 245 18.92 12.20 -21.27
N THR A 246 19.73 12.99 -20.61
CA THR A 246 21.11 12.61 -20.29
C THR A 246 21.27 12.61 -18.78
N ILE A 247 21.55 11.46 -18.20
CA ILE A 247 21.85 11.36 -16.76
C ILE A 247 23.01 12.30 -16.43
N GLY A 248 22.85 13.10 -15.34
CA GLY A 248 23.90 14.05 -14.96
C GLY A 248 24.12 15.19 -15.97
N PHE A 249 23.06 15.59 -16.69
CA PHE A 249 23.13 16.66 -17.70
C PHE A 249 23.84 17.90 -17.15
N GLY A 250 24.77 18.45 -17.95
CA GLY A 250 25.54 19.63 -17.58
C GLY A 250 26.85 19.36 -16.83
N SER A 251 27.07 18.14 -16.32
CA SER A 251 28.37 17.75 -15.73
C SER A 251 29.40 17.50 -16.85
N PRO A 252 30.51 18.26 -16.93
CA PRO A 252 31.44 18.14 -18.03
C PRO A 252 32.14 16.79 -18.14
N ASN A 253 32.39 16.13 -16.99
CA ASN A 253 33.17 14.88 -16.97
C ASN A 253 32.36 13.64 -16.60
N LYS A 254 31.10 13.79 -16.10
CA LYS A 254 30.32 12.67 -15.59
C LYS A 254 28.97 12.47 -16.30
N ALA A 255 28.49 13.44 -17.10
CA ALA A 255 27.26 13.30 -17.86
C ALA A 255 27.26 12.05 -18.74
N GLY A 256 26.13 11.33 -18.79
CA GLY A 256 25.97 10.11 -19.59
C GLY A 256 26.72 8.89 -19.02
N THR A 257 27.17 8.92 -17.77
CA THR A 257 27.86 7.81 -17.12
C THR A 257 27.17 7.37 -15.84
N ASN A 258 27.39 6.13 -15.43
CA ASN A 258 26.90 5.63 -14.14
C ASN A 258 27.61 6.25 -12.93
N GLY A 259 28.76 6.91 -13.13
CA GLY A 259 29.49 7.62 -12.07
C GLY A 259 28.72 8.78 -11.42
N VAL A 260 27.61 9.23 -12.04
CA VAL A 260 26.74 10.28 -11.52
C VAL A 260 25.41 9.72 -11.01
N HIS A 261 25.17 8.41 -11.14
CA HIS A 261 23.89 7.80 -10.78
C HIS A 261 23.63 7.90 -9.28
N GLY A 262 24.50 7.35 -8.44
CA GLY A 262 24.27 7.15 -7.01
C GLY A 262 25.34 7.74 -6.08
N ALA A 263 26.15 8.68 -6.55
CA ALA A 263 27.18 9.33 -5.76
C ALA A 263 27.22 10.84 -6.02
N PRO A 264 27.61 11.67 -5.03
CA PRO A 264 27.82 13.11 -5.21
C PRO A 264 28.79 13.38 -6.36
N LEU A 265 28.65 14.54 -7.01
CA LEU A 265 29.56 14.98 -8.06
C LEU A 265 30.99 15.19 -7.53
N GLY A 266 31.09 15.68 -6.29
CA GLY A 266 32.30 16.21 -5.67
C GLY A 266 32.50 17.68 -6.02
N GLU A 267 33.21 18.40 -5.14
CA GLU A 267 33.33 19.87 -5.19
C GLU A 267 33.83 20.42 -6.53
N VAL A 268 34.81 19.76 -7.14
CA VAL A 268 35.40 20.20 -8.41
C VAL A 268 34.37 20.08 -9.54
N GLU A 269 33.74 18.92 -9.65
CA GLU A 269 32.76 18.67 -10.72
C GLU A 269 31.48 19.50 -10.51
N ARG A 270 31.07 19.71 -9.25
CA ARG A 270 29.97 20.61 -8.90
C ARG A 270 30.23 22.01 -9.45
N LYS A 271 31.40 22.61 -9.15
CA LYS A 271 31.74 23.95 -9.63
C LYS A 271 31.72 24.06 -11.16
N LEU A 272 32.34 23.12 -11.84
CA LEU A 272 32.31 23.06 -13.30
C LEU A 272 30.91 22.92 -13.88
N THR A 273 30.06 22.15 -13.21
CA THR A 273 28.65 21.98 -13.59
C THR A 273 27.86 23.29 -13.43
N PHE A 274 28.07 24.02 -12.32
CA PHE A 274 27.41 25.31 -12.08
C PHE A 274 27.87 26.36 -13.12
N GLU A 275 29.16 26.41 -13.43
CA GLU A 275 29.68 27.27 -14.53
C GLU A 275 29.00 26.95 -15.86
N ASN A 276 28.80 25.64 -16.16
CA ASN A 276 28.13 25.19 -17.38
C ASN A 276 26.65 25.57 -17.44
N TYR A 277 25.99 25.67 -16.29
CA TYR A 277 24.60 26.19 -16.16
C TYR A 277 24.55 27.73 -16.17
N GLY A 278 25.69 28.43 -16.20
CA GLY A 278 25.75 29.90 -16.10
C GLY A 278 25.44 30.42 -14.66
N LEU A 279 25.57 29.55 -13.66
CA LEU A 279 25.37 29.88 -12.26
C LEU A 279 26.69 30.18 -11.55
N ASP A 280 26.64 30.98 -10.46
CA ASP A 280 27.81 31.30 -9.66
C ASP A 280 28.30 30.05 -8.88
N PRO A 281 29.49 29.50 -9.20
CA PRO A 281 29.99 28.28 -8.57
C PRO A 281 30.34 28.42 -7.09
N GLU A 282 30.49 29.65 -6.58
CA GLU A 282 30.79 29.91 -5.16
C GLU A 282 29.51 29.96 -4.29
N LYS A 283 28.35 30.14 -4.90
CA LYS A 283 27.07 30.15 -4.18
C LYS A 283 26.52 28.75 -4.00
N ARG A 284 25.91 28.51 -2.87
CA ARG A 284 25.20 27.26 -2.55
C ARG A 284 23.77 27.56 -2.10
N PHE A 285 22.86 26.68 -2.44
CA PHE A 285 21.43 26.82 -2.09
C PHE A 285 20.88 28.21 -2.47
N ASN A 286 21.31 28.72 -3.63
CA ASN A 286 20.95 30.04 -4.10
C ASN A 286 19.75 29.97 -5.04
N VAL A 287 18.65 30.58 -4.64
CA VAL A 287 17.43 30.72 -5.45
C VAL A 287 17.17 32.20 -5.65
N SER A 288 17.03 32.63 -6.89
CA SER A 288 16.65 34.02 -7.17
C SER A 288 15.16 34.24 -6.95
N GLU A 289 14.77 35.48 -6.62
CA GLU A 289 13.36 35.87 -6.45
C GLU A 289 12.53 35.54 -7.71
N GLU A 290 13.11 35.68 -8.89
CA GLU A 290 12.46 35.36 -10.16
C GLU A 290 11.99 33.91 -10.26
N VAL A 291 12.71 32.96 -9.67
CA VAL A 291 12.33 31.55 -9.67
C VAL A 291 11.09 31.33 -8.78
N TYR A 292 11.05 31.92 -7.58
CA TYR A 292 9.86 31.87 -6.74
C TYR A 292 8.64 32.51 -7.41
N GLU A 293 8.85 33.68 -8.06
CA GLU A 293 7.78 34.39 -8.79
C GLU A 293 7.18 33.52 -9.93
N ILE A 294 8.00 32.70 -10.63
CA ILE A 294 7.47 31.80 -11.64
C ILE A 294 6.49 30.80 -11.03
N PHE A 295 6.87 30.11 -9.95
CA PHE A 295 6.00 29.12 -9.31
C PHE A 295 4.74 29.76 -8.71
N GLN A 296 4.87 30.95 -8.10
CA GLN A 296 3.74 31.72 -7.59
C GLN A 296 2.76 32.12 -8.70
N ASN A 297 3.27 32.64 -9.82
CA ASN A 297 2.43 33.18 -10.91
C ASN A 297 1.91 32.10 -11.86
N THR A 298 2.42 30.88 -11.79
CA THR A 298 1.98 29.75 -12.63
C THR A 298 1.24 28.70 -11.79
N MET A 299 1.96 27.81 -11.14
CA MET A 299 1.41 26.65 -10.40
C MET A 299 0.48 27.11 -9.25
N LEU A 300 0.96 27.94 -8.32
CA LEU A 300 0.19 28.35 -7.16
C LEU A 300 -1.05 29.16 -7.53
N LYS A 301 -0.92 30.07 -8.49
CA LYS A 301 -2.06 30.84 -8.99
C LYS A 301 -3.12 29.93 -9.58
N ARG A 302 -2.74 29.00 -10.47
CA ARG A 302 -3.65 28.03 -11.07
C ARG A 302 -4.32 27.16 -10.01
N ALA A 303 -3.54 26.59 -9.09
CA ALA A 303 -4.06 25.71 -8.06
C ALA A 303 -5.06 26.43 -7.12
N ASN A 304 -4.80 27.68 -6.74
CA ASN A 304 -5.73 28.48 -5.93
C ASN A 304 -7.04 28.81 -6.69
N GLU A 305 -6.93 29.10 -7.99
CA GLU A 305 -8.09 29.34 -8.84
C GLU A 305 -8.95 28.08 -9.00
N ASP A 306 -8.32 26.92 -9.23
CA ASP A 306 -9.00 25.63 -9.37
C ASP A 306 -9.66 25.19 -8.06
N GLU A 307 -8.99 25.32 -6.92
CA GLU A 307 -9.57 25.01 -5.61
C GLU A 307 -10.78 25.88 -5.29
N SER A 308 -10.70 27.19 -5.58
CA SER A 308 -11.83 28.11 -5.40
C SER A 308 -13.03 27.76 -6.29
N GLN A 309 -12.77 27.39 -7.55
CA GLN A 309 -13.81 26.95 -8.49
C GLN A 309 -14.43 25.62 -8.04
N TRP A 310 -13.61 24.68 -7.60
CA TRP A 310 -14.06 23.40 -7.10
C TRP A 310 -14.93 23.52 -5.84
N ASN A 311 -14.55 24.38 -4.87
CA ASN A 311 -15.35 24.65 -3.70
C ASN A 311 -16.73 25.22 -4.09
N SER A 312 -16.76 26.16 -5.03
CA SER A 312 -18.03 26.74 -5.55
C SER A 312 -18.87 25.71 -6.31
N LEU A 313 -18.22 24.74 -7.00
CA LEU A 313 -18.87 23.62 -7.66
C LEU A 313 -19.51 22.68 -6.64
N LEU A 314 -18.80 22.35 -5.56
CA LEU A 314 -19.32 21.48 -4.48
C LEU A 314 -20.54 22.08 -3.77
N GLU A 315 -20.57 23.41 -3.56
CA GLU A 315 -21.73 24.08 -2.99
C GLU A 315 -22.97 23.89 -3.88
N LYS A 316 -22.83 24.13 -5.19
CA LYS A 316 -23.91 23.94 -6.17
C LYS A 316 -24.31 22.47 -6.33
N TYR A 317 -23.32 21.56 -6.26
CA TYR A 317 -23.56 20.13 -6.28
C TYR A 317 -24.40 19.70 -5.07
N ALA A 318 -24.10 20.21 -3.88
CA ALA A 318 -24.83 19.91 -2.66
C ALA A 318 -26.27 20.44 -2.69
N GLU A 319 -26.52 21.57 -3.35
CA GLU A 319 -27.89 22.08 -3.58
C GLU A 319 -28.70 21.20 -4.54
N THR A 320 -28.03 20.65 -5.57
CA THR A 320 -28.69 19.88 -6.64
C THR A 320 -28.81 18.39 -6.30
N TYR A 321 -27.79 17.81 -5.67
CA TYR A 321 -27.66 16.39 -5.32
C TYR A 321 -27.31 16.21 -3.85
N PRO A 322 -28.16 16.59 -2.89
CA PRO A 322 -27.81 16.63 -1.47
C PRO A 322 -27.39 15.29 -0.89
N GLU A 323 -28.02 14.20 -1.27
CA GLU A 323 -27.69 12.85 -0.78
C GLU A 323 -26.31 12.40 -1.27
N LEU A 324 -26.01 12.59 -2.57
CA LEU A 324 -24.71 12.27 -3.14
C LEU A 324 -23.60 13.16 -2.57
N ALA A 325 -23.90 14.43 -2.31
CA ALA A 325 -22.94 15.35 -1.71
C ALA A 325 -22.57 14.95 -0.27
N GLU A 326 -23.53 14.50 0.53
CA GLU A 326 -23.28 13.99 1.87
C GLU A 326 -22.47 12.67 1.82
N GLU A 327 -22.80 11.76 0.89
CA GLU A 327 -22.05 10.53 0.69
C GLU A 327 -20.62 10.85 0.23
N PHE A 328 -20.43 11.79 -0.71
CA PHE A 328 -19.11 12.22 -1.17
C PHE A 328 -18.26 12.82 -0.02
N LYS A 329 -18.85 13.73 0.77
CA LYS A 329 -18.18 14.32 1.93
C LYS A 329 -17.77 13.27 2.95
N LEU A 330 -18.62 12.27 3.20
CA LEU A 330 -18.31 11.17 4.09
C LEU A 330 -17.15 10.34 3.53
N ALA A 331 -17.19 9.98 2.25
CA ALA A 331 -16.15 9.21 1.59
C ALA A 331 -14.78 9.90 1.68
N ILE A 332 -14.67 11.18 1.26
CA ILE A 332 -13.41 11.93 1.29
C ILE A 332 -12.90 12.22 2.70
N SER A 333 -13.78 12.18 3.71
CA SER A 333 -13.36 12.31 5.12
C SER A 333 -12.66 11.07 5.67
N GLY A 334 -12.71 9.93 4.95
CA GLY A 334 -12.19 8.64 5.39
C GLY A 334 -12.96 8.03 6.57
N LYS A 335 -14.09 8.60 6.96
CA LYS A 335 -14.90 8.13 8.10
C LYS A 335 -15.92 7.09 7.66
N LEU A 336 -16.22 6.17 8.57
CA LEU A 336 -17.29 5.19 8.41
C LEU A 336 -18.66 5.82 8.75
N PRO A 337 -19.75 5.36 8.10
CA PRO A 337 -21.11 5.69 8.53
C PRO A 337 -21.33 5.25 10.00
N LYS A 338 -22.05 6.06 10.76
CA LYS A 338 -22.25 5.79 12.22
C LYS A 338 -22.92 4.45 12.52
N ASN A 339 -23.76 3.99 11.60
CA ASN A 339 -24.56 2.77 11.72
C ASN A 339 -24.01 1.60 10.91
N TYR A 340 -22.74 1.64 10.47
CA TYR A 340 -22.20 0.59 9.61
C TYR A 340 -22.20 -0.80 10.25
N LYS A 341 -22.20 -0.88 11.59
CA LYS A 341 -22.22 -2.13 12.36
C LYS A 341 -23.60 -2.78 12.45
N ASP A 342 -24.67 -2.01 12.25
CA ASP A 342 -26.05 -2.47 12.50
C ASP A 342 -26.47 -3.65 11.63
N GLU A 343 -25.88 -3.74 10.42
CA GLU A 343 -26.15 -4.81 9.44
C GLU A 343 -25.11 -5.94 9.48
N LEU A 344 -24.07 -5.83 10.32
CA LEU A 344 -23.04 -6.88 10.39
C LEU A 344 -23.63 -8.17 10.94
N PRO A 345 -23.33 -9.33 10.33
CA PRO A 345 -23.91 -10.60 10.74
C PRO A 345 -23.40 -11.03 12.11
N ARG A 346 -24.26 -11.70 12.88
CA ARG A 346 -23.91 -12.47 14.06
C ARG A 346 -24.06 -13.93 13.75
N PHE A 347 -23.09 -14.71 14.16
CA PHE A 347 -23.09 -16.15 13.92
C PHE A 347 -23.48 -16.86 15.21
N GLU A 348 -24.63 -17.54 15.18
CA GLU A 348 -25.20 -18.19 16.33
C GLU A 348 -24.45 -19.50 16.69
N LEU A 349 -24.53 -19.90 17.96
CA LEU A 349 -23.99 -21.17 18.41
C LEU A 349 -24.62 -22.34 17.59
N GLY A 350 -23.76 -23.19 17.03
CA GLY A 350 -24.13 -24.26 16.10
C GLY A 350 -23.91 -23.92 14.63
N HIS A 351 -23.63 -22.66 14.29
CA HIS A 351 -23.10 -22.32 12.96
C HIS A 351 -21.73 -22.99 12.77
N ASN A 352 -21.50 -23.54 11.57
CA ASN A 352 -20.26 -24.21 11.19
C ASN A 352 -19.86 -23.77 9.78
N GLY A 353 -19.11 -22.68 9.68
CA GLY A 353 -18.72 -21.99 8.45
C GLY A 353 -17.22 -21.84 8.30
N ALA A 354 -16.73 -21.87 7.06
CA ALA A 354 -15.36 -21.48 6.78
C ALA A 354 -15.20 -19.96 7.00
N SER A 355 -14.14 -19.52 7.68
CA SER A 355 -14.00 -18.09 7.98
C SER A 355 -13.90 -17.23 6.71
N ARG A 356 -13.44 -17.77 5.56
CA ARG A 356 -13.55 -17.10 4.25
C ARG A 356 -15.00 -16.89 3.81
N ALA A 357 -15.90 -17.84 4.08
CA ALA A 357 -17.31 -17.75 3.71
C ALA A 357 -18.04 -16.78 4.64
N ASP A 358 -17.73 -16.84 5.94
CA ASP A 358 -18.24 -15.90 6.93
C ASP A 358 -17.77 -14.47 6.62
N SER A 359 -16.49 -14.29 6.23
CA SER A 359 -15.98 -13.03 5.69
C SER A 359 -16.76 -12.56 4.47
N GLY A 360 -17.09 -13.47 3.55
CA GLY A 360 -17.94 -13.16 2.39
C GLY A 360 -19.32 -12.62 2.81
N THR A 361 -19.92 -13.19 3.87
CA THR A 361 -21.19 -12.69 4.43
C THR A 361 -21.02 -11.31 5.03
N VAL A 362 -19.92 -11.06 5.75
CA VAL A 362 -19.59 -9.74 6.31
C VAL A 362 -19.37 -8.71 5.20
N ILE A 363 -18.68 -9.05 4.11
CA ILE A 363 -18.49 -8.19 2.92
C ILE A 363 -19.83 -7.73 2.35
N GLN A 364 -20.84 -8.62 2.26
CA GLN A 364 -22.17 -8.22 1.76
C GLN A 364 -22.81 -7.15 2.65
N ALA A 365 -22.68 -7.27 3.95
CA ALA A 365 -23.19 -6.27 4.90
C ALA A 365 -22.41 -4.95 4.80
N ILE A 366 -21.07 -5.01 4.80
CA ILE A 366 -20.19 -3.84 4.64
C ILE A 366 -20.53 -3.09 3.35
N SER A 367 -20.68 -3.78 2.22
CA SER A 367 -20.93 -3.14 0.92
C SER A 367 -22.24 -2.37 0.85
N LYS A 368 -23.21 -2.70 1.71
CA LYS A 368 -24.50 -1.99 1.83
C LYS A 368 -24.39 -0.75 2.72
N THR A 369 -23.58 -0.83 3.76
CA THR A 369 -23.50 0.21 4.79
C THR A 369 -22.31 1.14 4.64
N VAL A 370 -21.26 0.71 3.92
CA VAL A 370 -20.03 1.49 3.66
C VAL A 370 -19.90 1.73 2.15
N PRO A 371 -20.46 2.84 1.63
CA PRO A 371 -20.48 3.12 0.18
C PRO A 371 -19.09 3.27 -0.46
N SER A 372 -18.08 3.58 0.34
CA SER A 372 -16.67 3.70 -0.06
C SER A 372 -15.91 2.37 -0.07
N PHE A 373 -16.56 1.25 0.25
CA PHE A 373 -15.96 -0.09 0.21
C PHE A 373 -15.79 -0.54 -1.24
N PHE A 374 -14.54 -0.77 -1.67
CA PHE A 374 -14.18 -1.02 -3.05
C PHE A 374 -12.94 -1.91 -3.15
N GLY A 375 -12.93 -2.88 -4.05
CA GLY A 375 -11.76 -3.74 -4.24
C GLY A 375 -12.07 -5.01 -5.02
N GLY A 376 -11.22 -6.02 -4.88
CA GLY A 376 -11.38 -7.26 -5.63
C GLY A 376 -10.32 -8.29 -5.34
N SER A 377 -10.10 -9.21 -6.29
CA SER A 377 -9.21 -10.35 -6.12
C SER A 377 -8.27 -10.54 -7.30
N ALA A 378 -7.13 -11.18 -7.05
CA ALA A 378 -6.19 -11.64 -8.07
C ALA A 378 -6.68 -12.98 -8.66
N ASP A 379 -7.77 -12.92 -9.44
CA ASP A 379 -8.39 -14.06 -10.15
C ASP A 379 -8.92 -15.22 -9.26
N LEU A 380 -9.17 -14.93 -7.98
CA LEU A 380 -9.59 -15.95 -6.99
C LEU A 380 -10.88 -15.57 -6.25
N ALA A 381 -11.65 -14.60 -6.74
CA ALA A 381 -12.78 -14.01 -6.03
C ALA A 381 -13.83 -15.06 -5.58
N GLY A 382 -14.15 -16.03 -6.43
CA GLY A 382 -15.07 -17.11 -6.11
C GLY A 382 -14.57 -18.02 -4.98
N SER A 383 -13.25 -18.27 -4.93
CA SER A 383 -12.60 -19.08 -3.89
C SER A 383 -12.40 -18.29 -2.61
N ASN A 384 -12.00 -17.03 -2.71
CA ASN A 384 -11.80 -16.14 -1.57
C ASN A 384 -13.13 -15.66 -0.94
N LYS A 385 -14.27 -15.79 -1.67
CA LYS A 385 -15.57 -15.25 -1.27
C LYS A 385 -15.53 -13.71 -1.10
N SER A 386 -14.76 -13.03 -1.95
CA SER A 386 -14.47 -11.60 -1.83
C SER A 386 -15.29 -10.70 -2.75
N ASN A 387 -16.15 -11.24 -3.61
CA ASN A 387 -17.05 -10.45 -4.44
C ASN A 387 -18.18 -9.83 -3.63
N VAL A 388 -18.57 -8.61 -4.01
CA VAL A 388 -19.85 -8.02 -3.64
C VAL A 388 -20.91 -8.58 -4.58
N ASN A 389 -21.82 -9.38 -4.04
CA ASN A 389 -22.92 -9.96 -4.82
C ASN A 389 -23.85 -8.85 -5.33
N ASP A 390 -24.48 -9.08 -6.48
CA ASP A 390 -25.44 -8.17 -7.11
C ASP A 390 -24.87 -6.76 -7.42
N ALA A 391 -23.57 -6.56 -7.30
CA ALA A 391 -22.90 -5.35 -7.73
C ALA A 391 -22.30 -5.53 -9.13
N THR A 392 -22.30 -4.45 -9.90
CA THR A 392 -21.65 -4.39 -11.21
C THR A 392 -20.13 -4.53 -11.04
N ASP A 393 -19.48 -5.20 -11.98
CA ASP A 393 -18.02 -5.23 -12.05
C ASP A 393 -17.48 -3.88 -12.47
N TYR A 394 -16.33 -3.50 -11.90
CA TYR A 394 -15.60 -2.32 -12.33
C TYR A 394 -14.98 -2.55 -13.71
N SER A 395 -15.19 -1.61 -14.62
CA SER A 395 -14.55 -1.56 -15.94
C SER A 395 -14.56 -0.13 -16.48
N SER A 396 -13.85 0.12 -17.58
CA SER A 396 -13.92 1.42 -18.28
C SER A 396 -15.31 1.83 -18.78
N GLU A 397 -16.27 0.89 -18.85
CA GLU A 397 -17.65 1.15 -19.23
C GLU A 397 -18.58 1.31 -18.02
N THR A 398 -18.16 0.79 -16.87
CA THR A 398 -18.89 0.79 -15.60
C THR A 398 -17.95 1.18 -14.46
N PRO A 399 -17.39 2.40 -14.46
CA PRO A 399 -16.41 2.83 -13.47
C PRO A 399 -16.99 2.88 -12.04
N GLU A 400 -18.31 3.01 -11.88
CA GLU A 400 -19.01 2.94 -10.60
C GLU A 400 -19.14 1.52 -10.04
N GLY A 401 -18.75 0.49 -10.80
CA GLY A 401 -18.78 -0.92 -10.38
C GLY A 401 -17.91 -1.18 -9.15
N LYS A 402 -18.27 -2.16 -8.33
CA LYS A 402 -17.61 -2.42 -7.02
C LYS A 402 -16.59 -3.54 -7.03
N ASN A 403 -16.66 -4.47 -7.98
CA ASN A 403 -15.78 -5.64 -8.05
C ASN A 403 -14.64 -5.40 -9.04
N VAL A 404 -13.41 -5.29 -8.56
CA VAL A 404 -12.23 -5.12 -9.40
C VAL A 404 -11.63 -6.47 -9.76
N TRP A 405 -11.45 -6.72 -11.03
CA TRP A 405 -10.79 -7.91 -11.57
C TRP A 405 -9.30 -7.63 -11.79
N PHE A 406 -8.47 -7.84 -10.75
CA PHE A 406 -7.03 -7.60 -10.87
C PHE A 406 -6.34 -8.63 -11.79
N GLY A 407 -6.95 -9.81 -11.99
CA GLY A 407 -6.31 -10.93 -12.68
C GLY A 407 -5.17 -11.52 -11.85
N VAL A 408 -4.39 -12.44 -12.42
CA VAL A 408 -3.24 -13.05 -11.74
C VAL A 408 -2.09 -12.05 -11.67
N ARG A 409 -2.22 -11.05 -10.79
CA ARG A 409 -1.31 -9.91 -10.62
C ARG A 409 -1.28 -9.48 -9.15
N GLU A 410 -0.84 -10.34 -8.26
CA GLU A 410 -0.89 -10.11 -6.81
C GLU A 410 -0.10 -8.87 -6.40
N PHE A 411 1.09 -8.67 -6.98
CA PHE A 411 1.95 -7.57 -6.60
C PHE A 411 1.37 -6.22 -7.05
N ALA A 412 0.89 -6.12 -8.29
CA ALA A 412 0.22 -4.91 -8.77
C ALA A 412 -1.09 -4.65 -8.01
N MET A 413 -1.86 -5.69 -7.67
CA MET A 413 -3.05 -5.58 -6.82
C MET A 413 -2.70 -4.96 -5.46
N GLY A 414 -1.68 -5.49 -4.79
CA GLY A 414 -1.25 -4.98 -3.48
C GLY A 414 -0.81 -3.51 -3.55
N ALA A 415 -0.05 -3.13 -4.59
CA ALA A 415 0.35 -1.75 -4.79
C ALA A 415 -0.82 -0.84 -5.21
N ALA A 416 -1.74 -1.31 -6.03
CA ALA A 416 -2.95 -0.56 -6.39
C ALA A 416 -3.84 -0.31 -5.16
N VAL A 417 -4.00 -1.30 -4.27
CA VAL A 417 -4.70 -1.13 -2.98
C VAL A 417 -4.03 -0.05 -2.14
N ASN A 418 -2.70 -0.03 -2.08
CA ASN A 418 -1.95 1.05 -1.41
C ASN A 418 -2.21 2.41 -2.07
N GLY A 419 -2.21 2.49 -3.40
CA GLY A 419 -2.51 3.71 -4.13
C GLY A 419 -3.92 4.23 -3.86
N MET A 420 -4.92 3.35 -3.89
CA MET A 420 -6.31 3.69 -3.57
C MET A 420 -6.47 4.19 -2.12
N ALA A 421 -5.80 3.54 -1.16
CA ALA A 421 -5.81 3.98 0.23
C ALA A 421 -5.13 5.34 0.43
N ALA A 422 -4.02 5.59 -0.27
CA ALA A 422 -3.32 6.87 -0.23
C ALA A 422 -4.10 8.00 -0.91
N HIS A 423 -4.87 7.68 -1.96
CA HIS A 423 -5.77 8.63 -2.64
C HIS A 423 -6.82 9.19 -1.69
N GLY A 424 -7.38 8.35 -0.84
CA GLY A 424 -8.53 8.65 0.01
C GLY A 424 -9.88 8.49 -0.73
N GLY A 425 -10.97 8.63 0.01
CA GLY A 425 -12.32 8.45 -0.53
C GLY A 425 -12.81 7.00 -0.61
N LEU A 426 -11.92 6.03 -0.37
CA LEU A 426 -12.20 4.61 -0.45
C LEU A 426 -11.72 3.86 0.80
N HIS A 427 -12.38 2.72 1.09
CA HIS A 427 -11.90 1.66 1.98
C HIS A 427 -11.53 0.46 1.10
N PRO A 428 -10.29 0.42 0.58
CA PRO A 428 -9.92 -0.53 -0.45
C PRO A 428 -9.50 -1.88 0.15
N TYR A 429 -9.77 -2.95 -0.62
CA TYR A 429 -9.29 -4.29 -0.30
C TYR A 429 -8.73 -5.02 -1.53
N GLY A 430 -7.83 -5.98 -1.26
CA GLY A 430 -7.33 -6.93 -2.25
C GLY A 430 -7.31 -8.34 -1.67
N ALA A 431 -7.67 -9.35 -2.48
CA ALA A 431 -7.80 -10.72 -2.02
C ALA A 431 -7.00 -11.71 -2.89
N THR A 432 -6.39 -12.70 -2.23
CA THR A 432 -5.72 -13.84 -2.88
C THR A 432 -5.60 -15.03 -1.90
N PHE A 433 -5.02 -16.15 -2.33
CA PHE A 433 -4.64 -17.21 -1.40
C PHE A 433 -3.46 -16.81 -0.53
N PHE A 434 -3.42 -17.33 0.70
CA PHE A 434 -2.44 -16.88 1.68
C PHE A 434 -1.00 -17.18 1.28
N VAL A 435 -0.72 -18.32 0.65
CA VAL A 435 0.61 -18.64 0.14
C VAL A 435 1.11 -17.59 -0.86
N PHE A 436 0.21 -16.98 -1.63
CA PHE A 436 0.55 -15.94 -2.62
C PHE A 436 0.76 -14.57 -2.00
N SER A 437 0.64 -14.42 -0.67
CA SER A 437 1.15 -13.24 0.02
C SER A 437 2.64 -12.99 -0.26
N ASP A 438 3.40 -14.02 -0.61
CA ASP A 438 4.80 -13.90 -1.00
C ASP A 438 5.00 -13.06 -2.27
N TYR A 439 4.03 -13.10 -3.21
CA TYR A 439 4.08 -12.28 -4.44
C TYR A 439 3.88 -10.79 -4.16
N LEU A 440 3.02 -10.42 -3.21
CA LEU A 440 2.72 -9.02 -2.89
C LEU A 440 3.37 -8.51 -1.59
N LYS A 441 4.22 -9.28 -0.96
CA LYS A 441 4.85 -8.93 0.33
C LYS A 441 5.58 -7.58 0.34
N PRO A 442 6.29 -7.15 -0.73
CA PRO A 442 6.88 -5.82 -0.78
C PRO A 442 5.84 -4.69 -0.72
N ALA A 443 4.65 -4.87 -1.33
CA ALA A 443 3.55 -3.92 -1.23
C ALA A 443 2.97 -3.86 0.18
N LEU A 444 2.82 -5.01 0.86
CA LEU A 444 2.38 -5.07 2.26
C LEU A 444 3.34 -4.29 3.18
N ARG A 445 4.65 -4.43 2.95
CA ARG A 445 5.65 -3.69 3.70
C ARG A 445 5.53 -2.18 3.48
N LEU A 446 5.32 -1.70 2.24
CA LEU A 446 5.10 -0.28 1.98
C LEU A 446 3.78 0.20 2.58
N SER A 447 2.71 -0.58 2.53
CA SER A 447 1.45 -0.28 3.21
C SER A 447 1.66 0.04 4.69
N SER A 448 2.48 -0.79 5.36
CA SER A 448 2.83 -0.62 6.77
C SER A 448 3.70 0.61 7.03
N ILE A 449 4.69 0.88 6.19
CA ILE A 449 5.55 2.08 6.28
C ILE A 449 4.71 3.35 6.11
N MET A 450 3.79 3.34 5.14
CA MET A 450 2.91 4.48 4.84
C MET A 450 1.79 4.66 5.88
N GLY A 451 1.55 3.65 6.72
CA GLY A 451 0.44 3.68 7.68
C GLY A 451 -0.91 3.83 6.98
N LEU A 452 -1.21 2.95 6.02
CA LEU A 452 -2.44 3.02 5.23
C LEU A 452 -3.58 2.23 5.87
N ASN A 453 -4.80 2.74 5.71
CA ASN A 453 -6.01 1.94 5.93
C ASN A 453 -6.28 1.09 4.68
N ALA A 454 -5.61 -0.05 4.58
CA ALA A 454 -5.71 -0.99 3.48
C ALA A 454 -5.99 -2.40 4.01
N THR A 455 -6.93 -3.12 3.39
CA THR A 455 -7.30 -4.47 3.81
C THR A 455 -6.84 -5.50 2.80
N PHE A 456 -6.15 -6.53 3.28
CA PHE A 456 -5.70 -7.66 2.48
C PHE A 456 -6.35 -8.95 3.00
N ILE A 457 -7.07 -9.64 2.12
CA ILE A 457 -7.78 -10.89 2.43
C ILE A 457 -6.95 -12.05 1.91
N PHE A 458 -6.48 -12.88 2.83
CA PHE A 458 -5.69 -14.06 2.55
C PHE A 458 -6.45 -15.31 2.97
N THR A 459 -6.93 -16.10 2.02
CA THR A 459 -7.67 -17.33 2.30
C THR A 459 -6.81 -18.57 2.09
N HIS A 460 -7.31 -19.75 2.49
CA HIS A 460 -6.56 -21.01 2.42
C HIS A 460 -5.31 -20.94 3.31
N ASP A 461 -5.56 -20.76 4.61
CA ASP A 461 -4.61 -20.27 5.63
C ASP A 461 -3.60 -21.31 6.14
N SER A 462 -3.75 -22.61 5.78
CA SER A 462 -2.99 -23.68 6.42
C SER A 462 -2.89 -24.95 5.55
N ILE A 463 -2.24 -25.99 6.05
CA ILE A 463 -2.16 -27.33 5.42
C ILE A 463 -3.54 -27.99 5.23
N ALA A 464 -4.59 -27.48 5.84
CA ALA A 464 -5.97 -27.92 5.60
C ALA A 464 -6.50 -27.59 4.19
N VAL A 465 -5.71 -26.88 3.38
CA VAL A 465 -5.92 -26.76 1.92
C VAL A 465 -5.97 -28.14 1.27
N GLY A 466 -5.05 -29.02 1.66
CA GLY A 466 -5.10 -30.45 1.35
C GLY A 466 -4.61 -30.81 -0.04
N GLU A 467 -5.54 -31.11 -0.95
CA GLU A 467 -5.24 -31.73 -2.24
C GLU A 467 -4.29 -30.95 -3.13
N ASP A 468 -4.31 -29.62 -3.05
CA ASP A 468 -3.41 -28.73 -3.81
C ASP A 468 -1.93 -28.88 -3.38
N GLY A 469 -1.71 -29.31 -2.15
CA GLY A 469 -0.40 -29.69 -1.63
C GLY A 469 0.54 -28.52 -1.32
N PRO A 470 1.85 -28.81 -1.16
CA PRO A 470 2.84 -27.87 -0.60
C PRO A 470 2.97 -26.54 -1.33
N THR A 471 2.65 -26.46 -2.62
CA THR A 471 2.73 -25.22 -3.39
C THR A 471 1.62 -24.23 -3.04
N HIS A 472 0.57 -24.68 -2.35
CA HIS A 472 -0.60 -23.88 -1.96
C HIS A 472 -0.85 -23.88 -0.45
N GLU A 473 -0.09 -24.65 0.30
CA GLU A 473 -0.18 -24.77 1.76
C GLU A 473 0.82 -23.83 2.43
N PRO A 474 0.37 -22.71 3.03
CA PRO A 474 1.26 -21.75 3.69
C PRO A 474 1.81 -22.33 5.00
N ILE A 475 3.08 -22.10 5.26
CA ILE A 475 3.78 -22.49 6.50
C ILE A 475 4.45 -21.28 7.14
N GLU A 476 5.41 -20.65 6.43
CA GLU A 476 6.20 -19.52 6.93
C GLU A 476 5.51 -18.16 6.75
N GLN A 477 4.49 -18.07 5.93
CA GLN A 477 3.84 -16.81 5.57
C GLN A 477 3.27 -16.08 6.79
N LEU A 478 2.65 -16.83 7.71
CA LEU A 478 2.05 -16.24 8.92
C LEU A 478 3.11 -15.58 9.82
N ALA A 479 4.21 -16.28 10.10
CA ALA A 479 5.33 -15.72 10.83
C ALA A 479 5.98 -14.55 10.08
N GLY A 480 6.09 -14.68 8.75
CA GLY A 480 6.64 -13.65 7.87
C GLY A 480 5.83 -12.36 7.86
N LEU A 481 4.50 -12.42 7.89
CA LEU A 481 3.63 -11.24 7.99
C LEU A 481 3.66 -10.63 9.39
N ARG A 482 3.60 -11.46 10.44
CA ARG A 482 3.73 -11.00 11.85
C ARG A 482 5.06 -10.28 12.13
N ALA A 483 6.10 -10.55 11.33
CA ALA A 483 7.38 -9.86 11.42
C ALA A 483 7.40 -8.47 10.77
N ILE A 484 6.39 -8.09 9.98
CA ILE A 484 6.29 -6.75 9.39
C ILE A 484 5.83 -5.76 10.48
N PRO A 485 6.61 -4.71 10.81
CA PRO A 485 6.18 -3.71 11.77
C PRO A 485 4.90 -2.99 11.28
N ASN A 486 4.05 -2.58 12.22
CA ASN A 486 2.81 -1.85 11.94
C ASN A 486 1.87 -2.58 10.96
N MET A 487 1.74 -3.91 11.09
CA MET A 487 0.80 -4.72 10.32
C MET A 487 -0.12 -5.47 11.27
N ASN A 488 -1.43 -5.27 11.16
CA ASN A 488 -2.40 -6.15 11.80
C ASN A 488 -2.48 -7.46 11.01
N VAL A 489 -2.11 -8.57 11.63
CA VAL A 489 -2.28 -9.91 11.05
C VAL A 489 -3.30 -10.64 11.92
N ILE A 490 -4.53 -10.76 11.42
CA ILE A 490 -5.65 -11.31 12.18
C ILE A 490 -6.06 -12.65 11.58
N ARG A 491 -5.91 -13.71 12.38
CA ARG A 491 -6.30 -15.09 12.04
C ARG A 491 -7.43 -15.54 12.94
N PRO A 492 -8.70 -15.30 12.53
CA PRO A 492 -9.87 -15.50 13.38
C PRO A 492 -10.21 -16.99 13.55
N ALA A 493 -10.73 -17.34 14.73
CA ALA A 493 -11.07 -18.71 15.12
C ALA A 493 -12.48 -19.14 14.66
N ASP A 494 -13.37 -18.20 14.37
CA ASP A 494 -14.74 -18.47 13.93
C ASP A 494 -15.36 -17.28 13.19
N GLY A 495 -16.67 -17.37 12.89
CA GLY A 495 -17.40 -16.30 12.20
C GLY A 495 -17.47 -15.00 13.01
N ASN A 496 -17.60 -15.06 14.32
CA ASN A 496 -17.73 -13.87 15.18
C ASN A 496 -16.37 -13.14 15.32
N GLU A 497 -15.27 -13.88 15.51
CA GLU A 497 -13.93 -13.28 15.43
C GLU A 497 -13.67 -12.68 14.03
N THR A 498 -14.16 -13.34 12.94
CA THR A 498 -14.05 -12.84 11.57
C THR A 498 -14.79 -11.51 11.39
N ARG A 499 -16.00 -11.38 11.95
CA ARG A 499 -16.74 -10.12 11.95
C ARG A 499 -15.97 -9.00 12.63
N VAL A 500 -15.47 -9.25 13.85
CA VAL A 500 -14.71 -8.23 14.58
C VAL A 500 -13.37 -7.89 13.87
N ALA A 501 -12.74 -8.87 13.23
CA ALA A 501 -11.53 -8.63 12.42
C ALA A 501 -11.80 -7.65 11.28
N TRP A 502 -12.96 -7.72 10.64
CA TRP A 502 -13.41 -6.74 9.64
C TRP A 502 -13.66 -5.36 10.24
N GLU A 503 -14.26 -5.28 11.44
CA GLU A 503 -14.43 -4.00 12.15
C GLU A 503 -13.07 -3.36 12.42
N VAL A 504 -12.09 -4.13 12.94
CA VAL A 504 -10.72 -3.65 13.15
C VAL A 504 -10.08 -3.16 11.85
N ALA A 505 -10.28 -3.88 10.74
CA ALA A 505 -9.74 -3.49 9.43
C ALA A 505 -10.33 -2.16 8.94
N LEU A 506 -11.64 -1.99 9.01
CA LEU A 506 -12.33 -0.77 8.55
C LEU A 506 -12.04 0.44 9.44
N GLU A 507 -11.98 0.24 10.76
CA GLU A 507 -11.76 1.30 11.75
C GLU A 507 -10.28 1.72 11.88
N SER A 508 -9.36 1.00 11.26
CA SER A 508 -7.94 1.34 11.29
C SER A 508 -7.69 2.65 10.53
N GLU A 509 -6.95 3.57 11.13
CA GLU A 509 -6.59 4.85 10.50
C GLU A 509 -5.17 4.86 9.93
N SER A 510 -4.29 4.02 10.48
CA SER A 510 -2.84 4.09 10.22
C SER A 510 -2.12 2.73 10.24
N THR A 511 -2.88 1.64 10.17
CA THR A 511 -2.31 0.28 10.21
C THR A 511 -3.04 -0.59 9.19
N PRO A 512 -2.37 -1.12 8.17
CA PRO A 512 -3.00 -2.06 7.26
C PRO A 512 -3.33 -3.37 7.96
N THR A 513 -4.39 -4.04 7.49
CA THR A 513 -4.88 -5.28 8.08
C THR A 513 -4.83 -6.43 7.08
N SER A 514 -4.17 -7.52 7.45
CA SER A 514 -4.16 -8.80 6.76
C SER A 514 -5.11 -9.77 7.48
N LEU A 515 -6.21 -10.14 6.84
CA LEU A 515 -7.17 -11.13 7.32
C LEU A 515 -6.75 -12.51 6.79
N VAL A 516 -6.43 -13.45 7.67
CA VAL A 516 -5.95 -14.79 7.33
C VAL A 516 -7.04 -15.81 7.64
N LEU A 517 -7.67 -16.36 6.58
CA LEU A 517 -8.96 -17.03 6.63
C LEU A 517 -8.89 -18.48 6.15
N THR A 518 -9.66 -19.36 6.79
CA THR A 518 -9.68 -20.79 6.51
C THR A 518 -10.43 -21.15 5.22
N ARG A 519 -10.03 -22.27 4.61
CA ARG A 519 -10.83 -23.00 3.61
C ARG A 519 -11.86 -23.92 4.26
N GLN A 520 -11.49 -24.59 5.34
CA GLN A 520 -12.32 -25.53 6.10
C GLN A 520 -13.28 -24.81 7.01
N ASN A 521 -14.38 -25.49 7.36
CA ASN A 521 -15.39 -24.98 8.28
C ASN A 521 -14.90 -24.98 9.72
N LEU A 522 -15.36 -24.01 10.50
CA LEU A 522 -15.08 -23.83 11.91
C LEU A 522 -16.40 -23.69 12.69
N PRO A 523 -16.54 -24.34 13.86
CA PRO A 523 -17.69 -24.14 14.72
C PRO A 523 -17.57 -22.79 15.43
N VAL A 524 -18.69 -22.13 15.64
CA VAL A 524 -18.77 -20.94 16.51
C VAL A 524 -18.46 -21.34 17.94
N LEU A 525 -17.57 -20.60 18.60
CA LEU A 525 -17.19 -20.79 19.98
C LEU A 525 -18.27 -20.25 20.92
N ASP A 526 -18.50 -20.95 22.04
CA ASP A 526 -19.46 -20.53 23.08
C ASP A 526 -18.84 -19.45 23.98
N VAL A 527 -18.71 -18.25 23.44
CA VAL A 527 -18.12 -17.08 24.10
C VAL A 527 -19.10 -15.91 23.97
N PRO A 528 -19.36 -15.13 25.04
CA PRO A 528 -20.20 -13.93 24.97
C PRO A 528 -19.67 -12.92 23.92
N GLU A 529 -20.57 -12.26 23.21
CA GLU A 529 -20.25 -11.36 22.11
C GLU A 529 -19.33 -10.21 22.53
N ASP A 530 -19.61 -9.59 23.66
CA ASP A 530 -18.80 -8.49 24.21
C ASP A 530 -17.37 -8.95 24.54
N VAL A 531 -17.21 -10.20 24.99
CA VAL A 531 -15.89 -10.81 25.26
C VAL A 531 -15.13 -11.04 23.94
N VAL A 532 -15.81 -11.52 22.90
CA VAL A 532 -15.21 -11.68 21.56
C VAL A 532 -14.79 -10.32 20.98
N GLU A 533 -15.69 -9.33 21.05
CA GLU A 533 -15.41 -8.00 20.50
C GLU A 533 -14.21 -7.35 21.18
N GLU A 534 -14.18 -7.33 22.50
CA GLU A 534 -13.06 -6.78 23.26
C GLU A 534 -11.78 -7.61 23.04
N GLY A 535 -11.90 -8.93 23.04
CA GLY A 535 -10.78 -9.86 22.94
C GLY A 535 -10.05 -9.78 21.61
N VAL A 536 -10.76 -9.75 20.49
CA VAL A 536 -10.15 -9.62 19.15
C VAL A 536 -9.46 -8.26 18.99
N ARG A 537 -10.09 -7.19 19.49
CA ARG A 537 -9.49 -5.83 19.47
C ARG A 537 -8.23 -5.75 20.31
N LYS A 538 -8.20 -6.45 21.45
CA LYS A 538 -6.99 -6.54 22.30
C LYS A 538 -5.98 -7.57 21.82
N GLY A 539 -6.37 -8.45 20.90
CA GLY A 539 -5.49 -9.34 20.16
C GLY A 539 -5.25 -10.72 20.76
N ALA A 540 -5.57 -10.93 22.04
CA ALA A 540 -5.61 -12.25 22.68
C ALA A 540 -6.55 -12.21 23.87
N TYR A 541 -7.29 -13.30 24.12
CA TYR A 541 -8.25 -13.39 25.21
C TYR A 541 -8.61 -14.84 25.56
N THR A 542 -9.16 -15.05 26.74
CA THR A 542 -9.63 -16.37 27.19
C THR A 542 -10.95 -16.73 26.50
N VAL A 543 -10.98 -17.86 25.81
CA VAL A 543 -12.18 -18.38 25.13
C VAL A 543 -12.83 -19.57 25.86
N TYR A 544 -12.09 -20.21 26.77
CA TYR A 544 -12.58 -21.35 27.53
C TYR A 544 -11.78 -21.56 28.82
N GLY A 545 -12.40 -22.09 29.86
CA GLY A 545 -11.79 -22.59 31.07
C GLY A 545 -11.78 -21.62 32.23
N SER A 546 -10.90 -21.83 33.21
CA SER A 546 -10.89 -21.14 34.49
C SER A 546 -10.50 -19.67 34.42
N GLU A 547 -11.27 -18.82 35.13
CA GLU A 547 -10.85 -17.44 35.44
C GLU A 547 -9.72 -17.38 36.47
N GLU A 548 -9.60 -18.40 37.33
CA GLU A 548 -8.49 -18.55 38.27
C GLU A 548 -7.20 -18.99 37.54
N THR A 549 -6.07 -18.92 38.20
CA THR A 549 -4.80 -19.38 37.65
C THR A 549 -4.86 -20.88 37.34
N PRO A 550 -4.82 -21.30 36.03
CA PRO A 550 -4.96 -22.70 35.66
C PRO A 550 -3.65 -23.48 35.85
N GLU A 551 -3.74 -24.83 35.84
CA GLU A 551 -2.55 -25.69 35.76
C GLU A 551 -1.88 -25.64 34.39
N PHE A 552 -2.70 -25.57 33.32
CA PHE A 552 -2.24 -25.57 31.92
C PHE A 552 -2.83 -24.40 31.13
N LEU A 553 -2.03 -23.87 30.19
CA LEU A 553 -2.47 -22.92 29.18
C LEU A 553 -2.35 -23.53 27.78
N LEU A 554 -3.44 -23.48 27.02
CA LEU A 554 -3.44 -23.78 25.58
C LEU A 554 -3.58 -22.47 24.83
N LEU A 555 -2.63 -22.18 23.93
CA LEU A 555 -2.58 -20.96 23.13
C LEU A 555 -2.77 -21.33 21.66
N ALA A 556 -3.69 -20.68 20.95
CA ALA A 556 -3.91 -20.97 19.53
C ALA A 556 -4.41 -19.73 18.79
N SER A 557 -4.38 -19.77 17.47
CA SER A 557 -5.07 -18.84 16.58
C SER A 557 -5.83 -19.59 15.49
N GLY A 558 -6.84 -18.97 14.90
CA GLY A 558 -7.55 -19.59 13.77
C GLY A 558 -8.22 -20.93 14.12
N SER A 559 -8.15 -21.85 13.19
CA SER A 559 -8.83 -23.17 13.30
C SER A 559 -8.39 -24.02 14.49
N GLU A 560 -7.21 -23.83 15.01
CA GLU A 560 -6.67 -24.62 16.12
C GLU A 560 -7.29 -24.26 17.48
N VAL A 561 -7.97 -23.12 17.59
CA VAL A 561 -8.64 -22.70 18.83
C VAL A 561 -9.77 -23.67 19.20
N SER A 562 -10.61 -24.07 18.25
CA SER A 562 -11.68 -25.05 18.50
C SER A 562 -11.14 -26.40 18.93
N LEU A 563 -10.05 -26.86 18.30
CA LEU A 563 -9.37 -28.10 18.65
C LEU A 563 -8.77 -28.04 20.08
N ALA A 564 -8.20 -26.88 20.45
CA ALA A 564 -7.69 -26.64 21.80
C ALA A 564 -8.81 -26.66 22.86
N VAL A 565 -10.00 -26.10 22.55
CA VAL A 565 -11.19 -26.14 23.42
C VAL A 565 -11.67 -27.58 23.61
N GLU A 566 -11.70 -28.40 22.56
CA GLU A 566 -12.07 -29.79 22.69
C GLU A 566 -11.07 -30.58 23.57
N ALA A 567 -9.79 -30.35 23.42
CA ALA A 567 -8.76 -30.96 24.28
C ALA A 567 -8.90 -30.48 25.75
N ALA A 568 -9.20 -29.20 25.96
CA ALA A 568 -9.43 -28.65 27.31
C ALA A 568 -10.61 -29.33 28.03
N LYS A 569 -11.72 -29.54 27.33
CA LYS A 569 -12.89 -30.27 27.87
C LYS A 569 -12.54 -31.69 28.31
N ASP A 570 -11.64 -32.37 27.61
CA ASP A 570 -11.20 -33.72 27.99
C ASP A 570 -10.17 -33.69 29.15
N LEU A 571 -9.37 -32.65 29.28
CA LEU A 571 -8.49 -32.44 30.44
C LEU A 571 -9.32 -32.18 31.73
N GLU A 572 -10.38 -31.39 31.65
CA GLU A 572 -11.24 -31.14 32.78
C GLU A 572 -11.95 -32.39 33.31
N LYS A 573 -12.36 -33.31 32.39
CA LYS A 573 -12.88 -34.65 32.79
C LYS A 573 -11.86 -35.46 33.58
N GLN A 574 -10.57 -35.18 33.43
CA GLN A 574 -9.46 -35.75 34.17
C GLN A 574 -9.06 -34.90 35.40
N SER A 575 -9.94 -33.95 35.82
CA SER A 575 -9.72 -33.04 36.94
C SER A 575 -8.47 -32.14 36.78
N LYS A 576 -8.13 -31.78 35.53
CA LYS A 576 -7.08 -30.82 35.23
C LYS A 576 -7.67 -29.44 34.98
N SER A 577 -7.12 -28.42 35.66
CA SER A 577 -7.50 -27.03 35.44
C SER A 577 -6.78 -26.49 34.20
N VAL A 578 -7.52 -25.99 33.22
CA VAL A 578 -7.00 -25.56 31.93
C VAL A 578 -7.66 -24.25 31.49
N ARG A 579 -6.92 -23.43 30.78
CA ARG A 579 -7.43 -22.24 30.10
C ARG A 579 -7.00 -22.29 28.64
N VAL A 580 -7.93 -21.95 27.73
CA VAL A 580 -7.68 -21.78 26.30
C VAL A 580 -7.71 -20.29 25.97
N VAL A 581 -6.68 -19.83 25.28
CA VAL A 581 -6.53 -18.45 24.84
C VAL A 581 -6.53 -18.42 23.31
N SER A 582 -7.46 -17.68 22.72
CA SER A 582 -7.39 -17.29 21.31
C SER A 582 -6.45 -16.11 21.16
N MET A 583 -5.53 -16.18 20.21
CA MET A 583 -4.55 -15.13 19.90
C MET A 583 -4.66 -14.67 18.44
N PRO A 584 -5.79 -14.08 18.04
CA PRO A 584 -6.02 -13.74 16.64
C PRO A 584 -5.10 -12.63 16.11
N ASN A 585 -4.64 -11.69 16.94
CA ASN A 585 -3.82 -10.54 16.53
C ASN A 585 -2.68 -10.26 17.52
N TRP A 586 -1.50 -10.80 17.25
CA TRP A 586 -0.34 -10.63 18.12
C TRP A 586 0.11 -9.16 18.24
N ASN A 587 0.04 -8.39 17.15
CA ASN A 587 0.44 -6.99 17.16
C ASN A 587 -0.41 -6.17 18.16
N ALA A 588 -1.72 -6.37 18.14
CA ALA A 588 -2.62 -5.71 19.09
C ALA A 588 -2.36 -6.17 20.53
N PHE A 589 -2.12 -7.48 20.75
CA PHE A 589 -1.83 -8.00 22.09
C PHE A 589 -0.54 -7.43 22.68
N GLU A 590 0.51 -7.30 21.88
CA GLU A 590 1.78 -6.74 22.33
C GLU A 590 1.69 -5.27 22.77
N GLN A 591 0.73 -4.54 22.23
CA GLN A 591 0.46 -3.14 22.59
C GLN A 591 -0.36 -2.99 23.89
N GLN A 592 -0.88 -4.10 24.46
CA GLN A 592 -1.63 -4.04 25.69
C GLN A 592 -0.73 -3.80 26.91
N SER A 593 -1.35 -3.34 28.01
CA SER A 593 -0.64 -3.19 29.28
C SER A 593 -0.13 -4.53 29.81
N GLU A 594 0.92 -4.51 30.59
CA GLU A 594 1.49 -5.71 31.22
C GLU A 594 0.45 -6.40 32.12
N GLU A 595 -0.43 -5.62 32.77
CA GLU A 595 -1.53 -6.13 33.59
C GLU A 595 -2.51 -6.97 32.74
N TYR A 596 -2.90 -6.47 31.55
CA TYR A 596 -3.75 -7.24 30.66
C TYR A 596 -3.07 -8.50 30.14
N LYS A 597 -1.82 -8.39 29.70
CA LYS A 597 -1.05 -9.55 29.23
C LYS A 597 -0.92 -10.62 30.31
N GLU A 598 -0.66 -10.21 31.54
CA GLU A 598 -0.58 -11.11 32.71
C GLU A 598 -1.92 -11.74 33.06
N SER A 599 -3.04 -11.01 32.89
CA SER A 599 -4.38 -11.58 33.13
C SER A 599 -4.74 -12.68 32.12
N VAL A 600 -4.29 -12.56 30.87
CA VAL A 600 -4.55 -13.53 29.79
C VAL A 600 -3.56 -14.69 29.83
N ILE A 601 -2.27 -14.41 29.95
CA ILE A 601 -1.16 -15.37 29.94
C ILE A 601 -0.34 -15.20 31.24
N PRO A 602 -0.84 -15.70 32.41
CA PRO A 602 -0.15 -15.53 33.68
C PRO A 602 1.27 -16.08 33.68
N SER A 603 2.25 -15.28 34.08
CA SER A 603 3.66 -15.66 34.10
C SER A 603 3.93 -16.84 35.05
N SER A 604 3.12 -17.00 36.09
CA SER A 604 3.16 -18.11 37.06
C SER A 604 2.83 -19.48 36.44
N VAL A 605 2.10 -19.52 35.30
CA VAL A 605 1.75 -20.76 34.61
C VAL A 605 2.80 -21.06 33.57
N THR A 606 3.68 -22.03 33.83
CA THR A 606 4.77 -22.43 32.92
C THR A 606 4.42 -23.61 32.01
N LYS A 607 3.38 -24.38 32.36
CA LYS A 607 2.88 -25.49 31.55
C LYS A 607 2.00 -24.96 30.41
N ARG A 608 2.64 -24.61 29.30
CA ARG A 608 1.97 -23.98 28.15
C ARG A 608 2.16 -24.81 26.89
N VAL A 609 1.12 -24.95 26.10
CA VAL A 609 1.17 -25.56 24.76
C VAL A 609 0.59 -24.58 23.75
N ALA A 610 1.38 -24.21 22.74
CA ALA A 610 0.87 -23.49 21.57
C ALA A 610 0.52 -24.46 20.45
N ILE A 611 -0.55 -24.19 19.71
CA ILE A 611 -1.05 -25.03 18.61
C ILE A 611 -1.34 -24.12 17.41
N GLU A 612 -0.59 -24.31 16.31
CA GLU A 612 -0.80 -23.53 15.09
C GLU A 612 -0.29 -24.29 13.85
N MET A 613 -1.14 -24.44 12.83
CA MET A 613 -0.80 -25.09 11.54
C MET A 613 0.04 -24.14 10.67
N ALA A 614 1.20 -23.73 11.20
CA ALA A 614 2.18 -22.85 10.57
C ALA A 614 3.57 -23.09 11.20
N SER A 615 4.57 -22.30 10.81
CA SER A 615 5.90 -22.34 11.41
C SER A 615 5.86 -22.06 12.92
N PRO A 616 6.64 -22.75 13.75
CA PRO A 616 6.70 -22.50 15.20
C PRO A 616 7.33 -21.14 15.57
N LEU A 617 7.83 -20.41 14.58
CA LEU A 617 8.56 -19.16 14.80
C LEU A 617 7.70 -18.11 15.52
N GLY A 618 8.22 -17.60 16.63
CA GLY A 618 7.56 -16.59 17.46
C GLY A 618 6.79 -17.15 18.66
N TRP A 619 6.28 -18.38 18.62
CA TRP A 619 5.51 -18.98 19.71
C TRP A 619 6.31 -19.15 21.00
N HIS A 620 7.63 -19.30 20.92
CA HIS A 620 8.50 -19.44 22.10
C HIS A 620 8.46 -18.21 23.03
N LYS A 621 8.10 -17.04 22.49
CA LYS A 621 7.85 -15.85 23.30
C LYS A 621 6.72 -16.05 24.32
N TYR A 622 5.69 -16.79 23.96
CA TYR A 622 4.51 -17.00 24.77
C TYR A 622 4.56 -18.28 25.61
N VAL A 623 5.10 -19.37 25.05
CA VAL A 623 5.18 -20.64 25.80
C VAL A 623 6.41 -20.72 26.70
N GLY A 624 7.45 -19.91 26.47
CA GLY A 624 8.71 -19.96 27.22
C GLY A 624 9.53 -21.21 26.92
N THR A 625 10.56 -21.43 27.72
CA THR A 625 11.49 -22.57 27.56
C THR A 625 10.95 -23.90 28.09
N ALA A 626 9.96 -23.85 28.98
CA ALA A 626 9.33 -25.04 29.59
C ALA A 626 8.09 -25.51 28.80
N GLY A 627 7.52 -24.66 27.96
CA GLY A 627 6.35 -24.97 27.17
C GLY A 627 6.66 -25.72 25.88
N LYS A 628 5.60 -26.10 25.17
CA LYS A 628 5.68 -26.83 23.90
C LYS A 628 4.93 -26.13 22.79
N VAL A 629 5.32 -26.43 21.54
CA VAL A 629 4.66 -25.93 20.33
C VAL A 629 4.31 -27.11 19.44
N ILE A 630 3.03 -27.24 19.09
CA ILE A 630 2.54 -28.14 18.04
C ILE A 630 2.42 -27.26 16.78
N ALA A 631 3.36 -27.42 15.88
CA ALA A 631 3.51 -26.61 14.67
C ALA A 631 4.13 -27.44 13.54
N ILE A 632 4.46 -26.81 12.43
CA ILE A 632 4.98 -27.46 11.22
C ILE A 632 6.41 -27.00 10.97
N ASP A 633 7.36 -27.94 11.00
CA ASP A 633 8.78 -27.67 10.75
C ASP A 633 9.21 -27.93 9.29
N GLY A 634 8.30 -28.39 8.43
CA GLY A 634 8.54 -28.68 7.02
C GLY A 634 7.41 -28.16 6.13
N PHE A 635 7.40 -28.60 4.89
CA PHE A 635 6.27 -28.31 4.00
C PHE A 635 5.12 -29.30 4.23
N GLY A 636 3.92 -28.93 3.77
CA GLY A 636 2.73 -29.79 3.82
C GLY A 636 2.76 -30.93 2.79
N ALA A 637 1.61 -31.53 2.53
CA ALA A 637 1.50 -32.70 1.64
C ALA A 637 0.16 -32.73 0.89
N SER A 638 0.18 -33.19 -0.36
CA SER A 638 -1.02 -33.37 -1.17
C SER A 638 -1.79 -34.61 -0.76
N ALA A 639 -2.92 -34.42 -0.08
CA ALA A 639 -3.88 -35.45 0.32
C ALA A 639 -5.20 -34.80 0.74
N PRO A 640 -6.30 -35.52 1.04
CA PRO A 640 -7.47 -34.91 1.66
C PRO A 640 -7.09 -34.11 2.91
N GLY A 641 -7.60 -32.86 3.04
CA GLY A 641 -7.16 -31.93 4.06
C GLY A 641 -7.22 -32.47 5.49
N ASP A 642 -8.31 -33.15 5.85
CA ASP A 642 -8.46 -33.76 7.18
C ASP A 642 -7.38 -34.81 7.46
N LEU A 643 -6.98 -35.58 6.43
CA LEU A 643 -5.90 -36.55 6.56
C LEU A 643 -4.55 -35.88 6.75
N VAL A 644 -4.29 -34.79 6.03
CA VAL A 644 -3.06 -34.00 6.20
C VAL A 644 -2.99 -33.45 7.63
N VAL A 645 -4.04 -32.82 8.10
CA VAL A 645 -4.15 -32.29 9.47
C VAL A 645 -3.87 -33.37 10.51
N GLU A 646 -4.48 -34.57 10.36
CA GLU A 646 -4.24 -35.72 11.24
C GLU A 646 -2.78 -36.18 11.20
N LYS A 647 -2.21 -36.36 10.00
CA LYS A 647 -0.82 -36.88 9.83
C LYS A 647 0.24 -35.91 10.36
N TYR A 648 -0.03 -34.63 10.34
CA TYR A 648 0.85 -33.61 10.93
C TYR A 648 0.63 -33.43 12.44
N GLY A 649 -0.26 -34.22 13.05
CA GLY A 649 -0.42 -34.30 14.49
C GLY A 649 -1.34 -33.23 15.09
N PHE A 650 -2.13 -32.53 14.28
CA PHE A 650 -3.15 -31.60 14.79
C PHE A 650 -4.41 -32.37 15.18
N THR A 651 -4.27 -33.15 16.22
CA THR A 651 -5.34 -33.99 16.78
C THR A 651 -5.48 -33.71 18.27
N LYS A 652 -6.69 -33.86 18.77
CA LYS A 652 -6.99 -33.74 20.19
C LYS A 652 -6.11 -34.66 21.05
N GLU A 653 -5.92 -35.91 20.58
CA GLU A 653 -5.08 -36.89 21.27
C GLU A 653 -3.62 -36.44 21.40
N ASN A 654 -3.03 -35.88 20.33
CA ASN A 654 -1.67 -35.35 20.41
C ASN A 654 -1.58 -34.15 21.36
N ILE A 655 -2.57 -33.25 21.36
CA ILE A 655 -2.60 -32.12 22.30
C ILE A 655 -2.60 -32.64 23.75
N LEU A 656 -3.47 -33.60 24.06
CA LEU A 656 -3.52 -34.23 25.39
C LEU A 656 -2.16 -34.85 25.76
N ASN A 657 -1.52 -35.57 24.86
CA ASN A 657 -0.21 -36.18 25.09
C ASN A 657 0.87 -35.13 25.35
N GLN A 658 0.89 -34.04 24.60
CA GLN A 658 1.85 -32.96 24.80
C GLN A 658 1.63 -32.25 26.16
N VAL A 659 0.38 -31.98 26.53
CA VAL A 659 0.02 -31.37 27.82
C VAL A 659 0.44 -32.26 28.97
N MET A 660 0.10 -33.56 28.91
CA MET A 660 0.41 -34.51 30.00
C MET A 660 1.90 -34.79 30.17
N SER A 661 2.70 -34.43 29.18
CA SER A 661 4.16 -34.58 29.24
C SER A 661 4.89 -33.36 29.81
N LEU A 662 4.14 -32.28 30.21
CA LEU A 662 4.61 -31.12 30.95
C LEU A 662 4.44 -31.34 32.46
#